data_06e816b2634a658e5f4df9d0c8bd91a2
#
_entry.id   06e816b2634a658e5f4df9d0c8bd91a2
#
_cell.length_a   1.000
_cell.length_b   1.000
_cell.length_c   1.000
_cell.angle_alpha   90.00
_cell.angle_beta   90.00
_cell.angle_gamma   90.00
#
_symmetry.space_group_name_H-M   'P 1'
#
loop_
_entity.id
_entity.type
_entity.pdbx_description
1 polymer ?
#
loop_
_entity_poly.entity_id
_entity_poly.type
_entity_poly.pdbx_seq_one_letter_code
_entity_poly.pdbx_strand_id
1 'polypeptide(L)'
;MKRLFLLDAYALIYRAYYALIRSPRINSKGENTSAIYGFVNTLEDIRRKEAPDMLAIAFDPAGPTFRHEAYPDYKAQREATPEDIKRAVPIIKDIIRAYNIPIIEVKGFEADDVIGTVAKRAAAEGIEVRMVTPDKDYAQLVEPNVLMQRPGHGNAPWEILGVEEVCQKYGLTDPKQVIDYLALMGDAADNIPGCPGVGPKTATTLIQRFGSIENLLEHTDELKGAQRQKVEDNAEKIRFSKFLTTIKTDVPLDVNWETWKLTEPDFDQLQPIFEALEFRTFLSRWQKSQNLQKNQAVQGDLFAMLADEDAGDAKESSISTLENTDHEYHLLDNEDEIRDFCAQLLTFEKVALDTETTDKEAIKAKLVGMSFSTAPGRAWYIPVSRETDAVKARLELLRPFWEKADVLIAGQNLKYDLTVLASYGVKPKGRLFDTMLAHYVVQPELAHNMDYLASVYLNYRPIPIEQLIGPKGRGQRNMGDLDPKDVYEYACEDADVTLRLMTPLEKAMRENGVEQIFYDIEMPLMPVLARMERNGVCLDTNALQEISSEFTARMVKLEAEIYQLAGHPFMITSPKQVGEVLFGELKIDEKAKKTKSGQYSTSEEVLVRLSHKHEIVGKILAHRGLKKLLSTYVEALPKLVNPQTGHLHTTFNQAVTSTGRLSSSNPNLQNIPVRGEDGREIRKAFIPEAGDVFFSADYSQIELRIMAHLSKDPHLIEAFNKGEDIHAATAARIFKKDLSEVSRDERRKAKTANFGIIYGISAFGLAERMDVSRTEARELIDNYFSTYPKVKEYMDSSIEKARRRGYIETAFGRRQYLADINSHNAVVRGYAERVAVNAPIQGTAADIIKLAMIRIDQRLRAAGLKTKMILQVHDELNFSIPPAELERAKAIIVSEMESAYQMSVPLEADCGTGKNWLEAH
;
A
#
# COMPACT_ATOMS: atom_id res chain seq x y z
N MET A 1 -14.57 -34.23 27.40
CA MET A 1 -14.39 -33.10 28.32
C MET A 1 -15.07 -31.90 27.64
N LYS A 2 -15.88 -31.09 28.33
CA LYS A 2 -16.51 -29.91 27.70
C LYS A 2 -15.43 -28.90 27.37
N ARG A 3 -15.55 -28.20 26.24
CA ARG A 3 -14.60 -27.20 25.76
C ARG A 3 -15.24 -25.81 25.76
N LEU A 4 -14.55 -24.86 26.38
CA LEU A 4 -14.93 -23.45 26.43
C LEU A 4 -13.92 -22.61 25.64
N PHE A 5 -14.37 -21.84 24.66
CA PHE A 5 -13.54 -20.87 23.96
C PHE A 5 -13.81 -19.47 24.47
N LEU A 6 -12.75 -18.76 24.83
CA LEU A 6 -12.77 -17.38 25.31
C LEU A 6 -11.99 -16.50 24.30
N LEU A 7 -12.68 -15.58 23.66
CA LEU A 7 -12.08 -14.72 22.63
C LEU A 7 -11.80 -13.33 23.18
N ASP A 8 -10.58 -12.84 22.96
CA ASP A 8 -10.21 -11.45 23.18
C ASP A 8 -10.64 -10.61 21.96
N ALA A 9 -11.70 -9.83 22.13
CA ALA A 9 -12.33 -9.13 21.02
C ALA A 9 -11.40 -8.11 20.37
N TYR A 10 -10.82 -7.20 21.15
CA TYR A 10 -9.99 -6.13 20.58
C TYR A 10 -8.72 -6.68 19.93
N ALA A 11 -8.06 -7.63 20.54
CA ALA A 11 -6.86 -8.25 19.96
C ALA A 11 -7.16 -8.89 18.59
N LEU A 12 -8.32 -9.55 18.43
CA LEU A 12 -8.75 -10.14 17.16
C LEU A 12 -9.21 -9.08 16.15
N ILE A 13 -9.93 -8.03 16.56
CA ILE A 13 -10.39 -6.92 15.74
C ILE A 13 -9.20 -6.15 15.16
N TYR A 14 -8.24 -5.76 16.00
CA TYR A 14 -7.02 -5.08 15.55
C TYR A 14 -6.21 -5.95 14.59
N ARG A 15 -6.05 -7.23 14.92
CA ARG A 15 -5.38 -8.17 14.02
C ARG A 15 -6.05 -8.24 12.65
N ALA A 16 -7.37 -8.37 12.61
CA ALA A 16 -8.15 -8.42 11.36
C ALA A 16 -7.99 -7.13 10.55
N TYR A 17 -8.05 -5.98 11.20
CA TYR A 17 -7.84 -4.68 10.58
C TYR A 17 -6.46 -4.54 9.95
N TYR A 18 -5.40 -4.82 10.72
CA TYR A 18 -4.02 -4.68 10.23
C TYR A 18 -3.62 -5.75 9.23
N ALA A 19 -4.20 -6.94 9.28
CA ALA A 19 -3.97 -7.97 8.27
C ALA A 19 -4.44 -7.54 6.88
N LEU A 20 -5.50 -6.74 6.81
CA LEU A 20 -6.09 -6.24 5.58
C LEU A 20 -5.76 -4.77 5.29
N ILE A 21 -4.85 -4.14 6.03
CA ILE A 21 -4.55 -2.70 5.91
C ILE A 21 -4.02 -2.31 4.52
N ARG A 22 -3.34 -3.22 3.83
CA ARG A 22 -2.82 -3.01 2.46
C ARG A 22 -3.84 -3.34 1.37
N SER A 23 -4.91 -4.02 1.71
CA SER A 23 -5.99 -4.44 0.83
C SER A 23 -7.32 -4.44 1.60
N PRO A 24 -7.78 -3.27 2.04
CA PRO A 24 -8.97 -3.18 2.88
C PRO A 24 -10.22 -3.60 2.10
N ARG A 25 -11.15 -4.26 2.78
CA ARG A 25 -12.48 -4.56 2.24
C ARG A 25 -13.37 -3.34 2.43
N ILE A 26 -13.78 -2.75 1.34
CA ILE A 26 -14.65 -1.57 1.33
C ILE A 26 -15.97 -1.94 0.65
N ASN A 27 -17.10 -1.64 1.30
CA ASN A 27 -18.42 -1.85 0.72
C ASN A 27 -18.77 -0.73 -0.29
N SER A 28 -19.87 -0.86 -1.02
CA SER A 28 -20.32 0.12 -2.02
C SER A 28 -20.60 1.51 -1.45
N LYS A 29 -20.73 1.64 -0.12
CA LYS A 29 -20.92 2.91 0.60
C LYS A 29 -19.57 3.57 0.96
N GLY A 30 -18.44 2.97 0.60
CA GLY A 30 -17.10 3.48 0.93
C GLY A 30 -16.66 3.18 2.38
N GLU A 31 -17.34 2.28 3.10
CA GLU A 31 -17.01 1.93 4.48
C GLU A 31 -16.03 0.76 4.52
N ASN A 32 -14.98 0.90 5.32
CA ASN A 32 -14.00 -0.16 5.53
C ASN A 32 -14.58 -1.24 6.47
N THR A 33 -14.89 -2.40 5.89
CA THR A 33 -15.47 -3.55 6.60
C THR A 33 -14.44 -4.61 6.99
N SER A 34 -13.14 -4.34 6.80
CA SER A 34 -12.04 -5.30 7.01
C SER A 34 -12.01 -5.90 8.41
N ALA A 35 -12.15 -5.05 9.44
CA ALA A 35 -12.13 -5.47 10.83
C ALA A 35 -13.31 -6.40 11.14
N ILE A 36 -14.50 -6.05 10.63
CA ILE A 36 -15.73 -6.84 10.82
C ILE A 36 -15.61 -8.18 10.10
N TYR A 37 -15.20 -8.14 8.83
CA TYR A 37 -15.05 -9.34 8.01
C TYR A 37 -14.07 -10.34 8.62
N GLY A 38 -12.88 -9.88 8.99
CA GLY A 38 -11.86 -10.77 9.56
C GLY A 38 -12.23 -11.31 10.94
N PHE A 39 -12.94 -10.52 11.75
CA PHE A 39 -13.47 -10.96 13.03
C PHE A 39 -14.56 -12.04 12.84
N VAL A 40 -15.54 -11.81 11.97
CA VAL A 40 -16.62 -12.77 11.65
C VAL A 40 -16.04 -14.06 11.06
N ASN A 41 -15.06 -13.94 10.16
CA ASN A 41 -14.40 -15.13 9.59
C ASN A 41 -13.70 -15.96 10.67
N THR A 42 -13.00 -15.32 11.61
CA THR A 42 -12.38 -15.99 12.77
C THR A 42 -13.43 -16.68 13.64
N LEU A 43 -14.54 -16.00 13.91
CA LEU A 43 -15.64 -16.54 14.69
C LEU A 43 -16.29 -17.76 14.03
N GLU A 44 -16.56 -17.68 12.72
CA GLU A 44 -17.09 -18.78 11.93
C GLU A 44 -16.14 -19.98 11.86
N ASP A 45 -14.85 -19.72 11.70
CA ASP A 45 -13.83 -20.78 11.70
C ASP A 45 -13.80 -21.52 13.04
N ILE A 46 -13.86 -20.81 14.16
CA ILE A 46 -13.92 -21.43 15.49
C ILE A 46 -15.22 -22.26 15.64
N ARG A 47 -16.37 -21.68 15.29
CA ARG A 47 -17.64 -22.40 15.41
C ARG A 47 -17.66 -23.69 14.60
N ARG A 48 -17.16 -23.69 13.36
CA ARG A 48 -17.25 -24.82 12.44
C ARG A 48 -16.14 -25.86 12.61
N LYS A 49 -14.88 -25.38 12.72
CA LYS A 49 -13.70 -26.28 12.76
C LYS A 49 -13.46 -26.83 14.15
N GLU A 50 -13.60 -25.98 15.16
CA GLU A 50 -13.36 -26.35 16.54
C GLU A 50 -14.61 -26.88 17.23
N ALA A 51 -15.81 -26.50 16.79
CA ALA A 51 -17.10 -26.91 17.33
C ALA A 51 -17.11 -26.95 18.88
N PRO A 52 -16.89 -25.79 19.56
CA PRO A 52 -16.83 -25.75 21.02
C PRO A 52 -18.22 -26.01 21.65
N ASP A 53 -18.23 -26.59 22.86
CA ASP A 53 -19.50 -26.73 23.63
C ASP A 53 -19.99 -25.35 24.12
N MET A 54 -19.05 -24.44 24.45
CA MET A 54 -19.33 -23.12 25.00
C MET A 54 -18.38 -22.09 24.38
N LEU A 55 -18.87 -20.84 24.23
CA LEU A 55 -18.12 -19.75 23.67
C LEU A 55 -18.55 -18.44 24.29
N ALA A 56 -17.59 -17.58 24.64
CA ALA A 56 -17.83 -16.22 25.10
C ALA A 56 -16.76 -15.27 24.60
N ILE A 57 -17.09 -13.98 24.48
CA ILE A 57 -16.22 -12.96 23.92
C ILE A 57 -16.07 -11.81 24.93
N ALA A 58 -14.84 -11.51 25.31
CA ALA A 58 -14.53 -10.42 26.24
C ALA A 58 -14.12 -9.14 25.51
N PHE A 59 -14.63 -8.00 25.99
CA PHE A 59 -14.27 -6.66 25.52
C PHE A 59 -13.69 -5.84 26.67
N ASP A 60 -12.71 -4.98 26.34
CA ASP A 60 -12.28 -3.94 27.27
C ASP A 60 -13.41 -2.93 27.45
N PRO A 61 -13.70 -2.51 28.69
CA PRO A 61 -14.72 -1.51 28.96
C PRO A 61 -14.27 -0.10 28.54
N ALA A 62 -15.24 0.76 28.34
CA ALA A 62 -14.96 2.18 28.19
C ALA A 62 -14.52 2.81 29.52
N GLY A 63 -13.38 3.49 29.55
CA GLY A 63 -12.88 4.21 30.72
C GLY A 63 -11.63 3.59 31.35
N PRO A 64 -11.14 4.18 32.45
CA PRO A 64 -9.93 3.73 33.12
C PRO A 64 -10.15 2.38 33.82
N THR A 65 -9.08 1.58 33.87
CA THR A 65 -9.01 0.34 34.64
C THR A 65 -8.16 0.55 35.90
N PHE A 66 -8.13 -0.42 36.81
CA PHE A 66 -7.33 -0.33 38.04
C PHE A 66 -5.85 -0.08 37.75
N ARG A 67 -5.34 -0.51 36.56
CA ARG A 67 -3.97 -0.22 36.14
C ARG A 67 -3.76 1.25 35.79
N HIS A 68 -4.74 1.91 35.18
CA HIS A 68 -4.71 3.35 34.92
C HIS A 68 -4.82 4.18 36.22
N GLU A 69 -5.58 3.68 37.19
CA GLU A 69 -5.68 4.33 38.52
C GLU A 69 -4.35 4.26 39.28
N ALA A 70 -3.65 3.12 39.19
CA ALA A 70 -2.34 2.92 39.79
C ALA A 70 -1.20 3.62 39.03
N TYR A 71 -1.33 3.74 37.71
CA TYR A 71 -0.32 4.31 36.81
C TYR A 71 -0.98 5.13 35.71
N PRO A 72 -1.13 6.45 35.88
CA PRO A 72 -1.77 7.31 34.86
C PRO A 72 -1.12 7.27 33.47
N ASP A 73 0.18 6.95 33.37
CA ASP A 73 0.90 6.81 32.12
C ASP A 73 0.77 5.42 31.48
N TYR A 74 0.02 4.49 32.09
CA TYR A 74 -0.25 3.17 31.53
C TYR A 74 -0.95 3.29 30.16
N LYS A 75 -0.39 2.66 29.14
CA LYS A 75 -0.88 2.72 27.74
C LYS A 75 -0.94 4.14 27.12
N ALA A 76 -0.38 5.17 27.79
CA ALA A 76 -0.43 6.56 27.30
C ALA A 76 0.27 6.77 25.95
N GLN A 77 1.15 5.85 25.53
CA GLN A 77 1.86 5.90 24.24
C GLN A 77 1.13 5.18 23.12
N ARG A 78 0.01 4.49 23.39
CA ARG A 78 -0.79 3.85 22.35
C ARG A 78 -1.41 4.90 21.44
N GLU A 79 -1.35 4.66 20.14
CA GLU A 79 -2.03 5.50 19.16
C GLU A 79 -3.55 5.45 19.38
N ALA A 80 -4.23 6.53 19.02
CA ALA A 80 -5.69 6.56 19.09
C ALA A 80 -6.27 5.45 18.20
N THR A 81 -7.30 4.76 18.70
CA THR A 81 -8.01 3.73 17.94
C THR A 81 -8.46 4.28 16.58
N PRO A 82 -8.11 3.62 15.47
CA PRO A 82 -8.58 4.01 14.13
C PRO A 82 -10.09 4.17 14.06
N GLU A 83 -10.57 5.17 13.32
CA GLU A 83 -12.01 5.45 13.19
C GLU A 83 -12.79 4.26 12.62
N ASP A 84 -12.18 3.52 11.70
CA ASP A 84 -12.78 2.31 11.14
C ASP A 84 -13.03 1.23 12.21
N ILE A 85 -12.10 1.08 13.16
CA ILE A 85 -12.30 0.15 14.29
C ILE A 85 -13.39 0.66 15.23
N LYS A 86 -13.43 1.97 15.52
CA LYS A 86 -14.50 2.55 16.34
C LYS A 86 -15.88 2.34 15.74
N ARG A 87 -16.01 2.42 14.41
CA ARG A 87 -17.25 2.12 13.68
C ARG A 87 -17.56 0.63 13.67
N ALA A 88 -16.55 -0.22 13.55
CA ALA A 88 -16.70 -1.66 13.49
C ALA A 88 -17.18 -2.29 14.80
N VAL A 89 -16.71 -1.79 15.96
CA VAL A 89 -16.99 -2.39 17.28
C VAL A 89 -18.49 -2.49 17.60
N PRO A 90 -19.34 -1.46 17.44
CA PRO A 90 -20.78 -1.59 17.65
C PRO A 90 -21.42 -2.67 16.76
N ILE A 91 -21.04 -2.69 15.47
CA ILE A 91 -21.58 -3.66 14.50
C ILE A 91 -21.12 -5.08 14.87
N ILE A 92 -19.87 -5.26 15.27
CA ILE A 92 -19.35 -6.56 15.74
C ILE A 92 -20.12 -7.02 16.98
N LYS A 93 -20.42 -6.13 17.93
CA LYS A 93 -21.23 -6.47 19.12
C LYS A 93 -22.65 -6.91 18.73
N ASP A 94 -23.28 -6.26 17.74
CA ASP A 94 -24.60 -6.65 17.24
C ASP A 94 -24.55 -8.01 16.53
N ILE A 95 -23.52 -8.27 15.75
CA ILE A 95 -23.28 -9.59 15.15
C ILE A 95 -23.11 -10.65 16.24
N ILE A 96 -22.27 -10.42 17.26
CA ILE A 96 -22.05 -11.39 18.35
C ILE A 96 -23.38 -11.71 19.08
N ARG A 97 -24.22 -10.70 19.33
CA ARG A 97 -25.55 -10.90 19.93
C ARG A 97 -26.45 -11.75 19.05
N ALA A 98 -26.46 -11.50 17.74
CA ALA A 98 -27.22 -12.29 16.77
C ALA A 98 -26.67 -13.72 16.63
N TYR A 99 -25.40 -13.97 16.97
CA TYR A 99 -24.84 -15.32 17.12
C TYR A 99 -25.22 -16.01 18.44
N ASN A 100 -26.00 -15.35 19.28
CA ASN A 100 -26.36 -15.82 20.64
C ASN A 100 -25.14 -16.09 21.53
N ILE A 101 -24.04 -15.33 21.33
CA ILE A 101 -22.80 -15.48 22.08
C ILE A 101 -22.74 -14.39 23.15
N PRO A 102 -22.45 -14.75 24.41
CA PRO A 102 -22.34 -13.77 25.48
C PRO A 102 -21.13 -12.85 25.29
N ILE A 103 -21.38 -11.55 25.46
CA ILE A 103 -20.36 -10.50 25.55
C ILE A 103 -20.08 -10.23 27.01
N ILE A 104 -18.82 -10.30 27.40
CA ILE A 104 -18.40 -10.01 28.77
C ILE A 104 -17.59 -8.71 28.76
N GLU A 105 -18.05 -7.74 29.57
CA GLU A 105 -17.40 -6.44 29.72
C GLU A 105 -17.58 -6.00 31.17
N VAL A 106 -16.48 -5.90 31.92
CA VAL A 106 -16.52 -5.58 33.35
C VAL A 106 -15.80 -4.25 33.60
N LYS A 107 -16.54 -3.26 34.11
CA LYS A 107 -16.00 -1.92 34.35
C LYS A 107 -14.82 -1.98 35.32
N GLY A 108 -13.71 -1.33 34.97
CA GLY A 108 -12.51 -1.24 35.83
C GLY A 108 -11.50 -2.38 35.62
N PHE A 109 -11.84 -3.40 34.80
CA PHE A 109 -10.98 -4.53 34.46
C PHE A 109 -10.80 -4.66 32.94
N GLU A 110 -9.63 -5.12 32.49
CA GLU A 110 -9.36 -5.37 31.06
C GLU A 110 -9.90 -6.74 30.63
N ALA A 111 -10.01 -6.97 29.31
CA ALA A 111 -10.51 -8.24 28.78
C ALA A 111 -9.65 -9.45 29.20
N ASP A 112 -8.33 -9.26 29.33
CA ASP A 112 -7.40 -10.28 29.82
C ASP A 112 -7.69 -10.71 31.28
N ASP A 113 -8.02 -9.77 32.18
CA ASP A 113 -8.41 -10.04 33.58
C ASP A 113 -9.71 -10.85 33.63
N VAL A 114 -10.67 -10.47 32.78
CA VAL A 114 -11.96 -11.17 32.66
C VAL A 114 -11.76 -12.60 32.16
N ILE A 115 -11.03 -12.77 31.06
CA ILE A 115 -10.73 -14.08 30.47
C ILE A 115 -9.91 -14.93 31.45
N GLY A 116 -8.93 -14.37 32.11
CA GLY A 116 -8.14 -15.08 33.13
C GLY A 116 -8.98 -15.60 34.30
N THR A 117 -9.93 -14.77 34.77
CA THR A 117 -10.85 -15.16 35.85
C THR A 117 -11.79 -16.30 35.42
N VAL A 118 -12.39 -16.18 34.23
CA VAL A 118 -13.30 -17.21 33.68
C VAL A 118 -12.55 -18.49 33.40
N ALA A 119 -11.36 -18.43 32.80
CA ALA A 119 -10.54 -19.59 32.48
C ALA A 119 -10.19 -20.39 33.74
N LYS A 120 -9.78 -19.72 34.83
CA LYS A 120 -9.53 -20.38 36.11
C LYS A 120 -10.75 -21.07 36.73
N ARG A 121 -11.90 -20.39 36.69
CA ARG A 121 -13.16 -20.97 37.20
C ARG A 121 -13.58 -22.19 36.41
N ALA A 122 -13.54 -22.10 35.08
CA ALA A 122 -13.87 -23.20 34.18
C ALA A 122 -12.93 -24.43 34.37
N ALA A 123 -11.62 -24.18 34.48
CA ALA A 123 -10.64 -25.23 34.73
C ALA A 123 -10.84 -25.93 36.06
N ALA A 124 -11.22 -25.21 37.13
CA ALA A 124 -11.56 -25.78 38.43
C ALA A 124 -12.81 -26.68 38.38
N GLU A 125 -13.71 -26.47 37.40
CA GLU A 125 -14.89 -27.31 37.16
C GLU A 125 -14.63 -28.43 36.15
N GLY A 126 -13.36 -28.61 35.73
CA GLY A 126 -12.95 -29.67 34.81
C GLY A 126 -13.30 -29.41 33.34
N ILE A 127 -13.48 -28.15 32.95
CA ILE A 127 -13.72 -27.71 31.58
C ILE A 127 -12.38 -27.37 30.93
N GLU A 128 -12.14 -27.87 29.70
CA GLU A 128 -10.97 -27.43 28.90
C GLU A 128 -11.22 -26.04 28.34
N VAL A 129 -10.31 -25.12 28.56
CA VAL A 129 -10.40 -23.74 28.10
C VAL A 129 -9.42 -23.47 26.97
N ARG A 130 -9.88 -22.80 25.92
CA ARG A 130 -9.10 -22.25 24.83
C ARG A 130 -9.19 -20.73 24.85
N MET A 131 -8.12 -20.06 25.22
CA MET A 131 -8.00 -18.57 25.15
C MET A 131 -7.53 -18.20 23.75
N VAL A 132 -8.42 -17.58 22.98
CA VAL A 132 -8.15 -17.20 21.58
C VAL A 132 -7.69 -15.75 21.52
N THR A 133 -6.40 -15.55 21.42
CA THR A 133 -5.78 -14.21 21.38
C THR A 133 -4.37 -14.26 20.77
N PRO A 134 -3.93 -13.25 20.01
CA PRO A 134 -2.53 -13.08 19.61
C PRO A 134 -1.65 -12.51 20.73
N ASP A 135 -2.22 -12.03 21.83
CA ASP A 135 -1.49 -11.35 22.89
C ASP A 135 -0.64 -12.34 23.72
N LYS A 136 0.66 -12.02 23.82
CA LYS A 136 1.67 -12.84 24.49
C LYS A 136 1.45 -12.95 26.02
N ASP A 137 0.78 -11.98 26.61
CA ASP A 137 0.64 -11.87 28.07
C ASP A 137 -0.25 -12.98 28.65
N TYR A 138 -1.17 -13.52 27.84
CA TYR A 138 -2.01 -14.67 28.19
C TYR A 138 -1.22 -15.97 28.44
N ALA A 139 0.04 -16.05 28.02
CA ALA A 139 0.87 -17.22 28.27
C ALA A 139 1.08 -17.50 29.78
N GLN A 140 0.94 -16.48 30.66
CA GLN A 140 1.00 -16.63 32.11
C GLN A 140 -0.18 -17.41 32.72
N LEU A 141 -1.28 -17.53 31.97
CA LEU A 141 -2.51 -18.20 32.38
C LEU A 141 -2.56 -19.67 31.99
N VAL A 142 -1.60 -20.14 31.18
CA VAL A 142 -1.59 -21.50 30.64
C VAL A 142 -1.33 -22.52 31.76
N GLU A 143 -2.23 -23.52 31.82
CA GLU A 143 -2.16 -24.64 32.75
C GLU A 143 -2.75 -25.91 32.07
N PRO A 144 -2.68 -27.12 32.65
CA PRO A 144 -3.05 -28.35 31.93
C PRO A 144 -4.40 -28.34 31.21
N ASN A 145 -5.40 -27.64 31.77
CA ASN A 145 -6.74 -27.53 31.16
C ASN A 145 -7.01 -26.12 30.59
N VAL A 146 -6.01 -25.21 30.54
CA VAL A 146 -6.14 -23.85 29.98
C VAL A 146 -5.06 -23.66 28.95
N LEU A 147 -5.44 -23.66 27.70
CA LEU A 147 -4.54 -23.58 26.55
C LEU A 147 -4.72 -22.21 25.84
N MET A 148 -3.61 -21.67 25.35
CA MET A 148 -3.65 -20.47 24.52
C MET A 148 -3.69 -20.88 23.04
N GLN A 149 -4.65 -20.36 22.28
CA GLN A 149 -4.77 -20.60 20.85
C GLN A 149 -4.52 -19.30 20.09
N ARG A 150 -3.45 -19.29 19.28
CA ARG A 150 -3.02 -18.11 18.53
C ARG A 150 -3.28 -18.31 17.05
N PRO A 151 -3.86 -17.30 16.37
CA PRO A 151 -3.96 -17.33 14.92
C PRO A 151 -2.56 -17.36 14.27
N GLY A 152 -2.34 -18.27 13.32
CA GLY A 152 -1.10 -18.33 12.56
C GLY A 152 -0.82 -17.08 11.72
N HIS A 153 0.40 -16.92 11.22
CA HIS A 153 0.75 -15.84 10.29
C HIS A 153 0.41 -16.24 8.84
N GLY A 154 -0.33 -15.39 8.13
CA GLY A 154 -0.77 -15.68 6.77
C GLY A 154 -1.70 -16.92 6.73
N ASN A 155 -1.37 -17.89 5.90
CA ASN A 155 -2.11 -19.15 5.77
C ASN A 155 -1.64 -20.27 6.73
N ALA A 156 -0.77 -19.94 7.71
CA ALA A 156 -0.31 -20.92 8.67
C ALA A 156 -1.46 -21.36 9.60
N PRO A 157 -1.49 -22.65 10.00
CA PRO A 157 -2.51 -23.16 10.92
C PRO A 157 -2.44 -22.45 12.29
N TRP A 158 -3.50 -22.57 13.05
CA TRP A 158 -3.57 -22.07 14.42
C TRP A 158 -2.51 -22.76 15.29
N GLU A 159 -1.78 -21.94 16.07
CA GLU A 159 -0.79 -22.43 17.05
C GLU A 159 -1.49 -22.63 18.40
N ILE A 160 -1.41 -23.82 18.96
CA ILE A 160 -1.92 -24.13 20.30
C ILE A 160 -0.73 -24.22 21.24
N LEU A 161 -0.75 -23.42 22.30
CA LEU A 161 0.30 -23.37 23.30
C LEU A 161 -0.26 -23.93 24.62
N GLY A 162 0.24 -25.11 25.00
CA GLY A 162 0.09 -25.68 26.32
C GLY A 162 1.30 -25.37 27.20
N VAL A 163 1.39 -26.05 28.35
CA VAL A 163 2.44 -25.82 29.33
C VAL A 163 3.83 -26.05 28.74
N GLU A 164 4.03 -27.14 27.97
CA GLU A 164 5.32 -27.47 27.38
C GLU A 164 5.76 -26.44 26.35
N GLU A 165 4.84 -26.06 25.45
CA GLU A 165 5.12 -25.08 24.38
C GLU A 165 5.45 -23.70 24.95
N VAL A 166 4.73 -23.24 25.98
CA VAL A 166 5.03 -21.99 26.66
C VAL A 166 6.41 -22.05 27.33
N CYS A 167 6.67 -23.10 28.09
CA CYS A 167 7.97 -23.28 28.75
C CYS A 167 9.13 -23.32 27.75
N GLN A 168 8.98 -24.04 26.66
CA GLN A 168 9.99 -24.09 25.58
C GLN A 168 10.19 -22.72 24.91
N LYS A 169 9.09 -22.01 24.60
CA LYS A 169 9.12 -20.72 23.90
C LYS A 169 9.85 -19.62 24.68
N TYR A 170 9.62 -19.55 25.98
CA TYR A 170 10.23 -18.55 26.87
C TYR A 170 11.50 -19.03 27.56
N GLY A 171 11.83 -20.31 27.44
CA GLY A 171 12.96 -20.95 28.14
C GLY A 171 12.73 -21.02 29.67
N LEU A 172 11.51 -21.25 30.12
CA LEU A 172 11.08 -21.26 31.52
C LEU A 172 10.68 -22.67 31.95
N THR A 173 10.45 -22.86 33.24
CA THR A 173 10.05 -24.17 33.79
C THR A 173 8.57 -24.24 34.16
N ASP A 174 7.92 -23.10 34.30
CA ASP A 174 6.49 -22.95 34.63
C ASP A 174 5.92 -21.74 33.88
N PRO A 175 4.75 -21.84 33.22
CA PRO A 175 4.09 -20.71 32.57
C PRO A 175 3.86 -19.49 33.48
N LYS A 176 3.64 -19.68 34.76
CA LYS A 176 3.51 -18.57 35.73
C LYS A 176 4.73 -17.66 35.81
N GLN A 177 5.92 -18.19 35.49
CA GLN A 177 7.15 -17.40 35.41
C GLN A 177 7.15 -16.38 34.28
N VAL A 178 6.20 -16.45 33.33
CA VAL A 178 6.01 -15.44 32.30
C VAL A 178 5.69 -14.09 32.90
N ILE A 179 5.01 -14.03 34.06
CA ILE A 179 4.77 -12.80 34.82
C ILE A 179 6.10 -12.11 35.15
N ASP A 180 7.00 -12.87 35.76
CA ASP A 180 8.31 -12.36 36.21
C ASP A 180 9.21 -11.99 35.02
N TYR A 181 9.13 -12.80 33.95
CA TYR A 181 9.84 -12.54 32.70
C TYR A 181 9.40 -11.20 32.06
N LEU A 182 8.08 -10.95 31.97
CA LEU A 182 7.52 -9.72 31.43
C LEU A 182 7.81 -8.53 32.35
N ALA A 183 7.74 -8.71 33.65
CA ALA A 183 8.02 -7.67 34.60
C ALA A 183 9.48 -7.19 34.59
N LEU A 184 10.44 -8.09 34.35
CA LEU A 184 11.84 -7.73 34.14
C LEU A 184 12.07 -7.03 32.80
N MET A 185 11.42 -7.49 31.77
CA MET A 185 11.58 -6.97 30.43
C MET A 185 10.91 -5.61 30.24
N GLY A 186 9.77 -5.38 30.90
CA GLY A 186 8.87 -4.29 30.65
C GLY A 186 8.13 -4.44 29.30
N ASP A 187 7.21 -3.54 29.04
CA ASP A 187 6.53 -3.44 27.75
C ASP A 187 6.42 -1.98 27.29
N ALA A 188 7.13 -1.66 26.20
CA ALA A 188 7.12 -0.31 25.64
C ALA A 188 5.77 0.07 25.02
N ALA A 189 4.96 -0.91 24.55
CA ALA A 189 3.64 -0.64 23.97
C ALA A 189 2.65 -0.21 25.07
N ASP A 190 2.78 -0.79 26.25
CA ASP A 190 1.90 -0.51 27.40
C ASP A 190 2.53 0.46 28.41
N ASN A 191 3.70 0.98 28.07
CA ASN A 191 4.49 1.88 28.91
C ASN A 191 4.86 1.27 30.29
N ILE A 192 5.09 -0.05 30.31
CA ILE A 192 5.54 -0.76 31.52
C ILE A 192 7.06 -0.65 31.61
N PRO A 193 7.62 -0.09 32.71
CA PRO A 193 9.02 0.33 32.72
C PRO A 193 10.05 -0.82 32.69
N GLY A 194 9.76 -1.96 33.31
CA GLY A 194 10.69 -3.06 33.47
C GLY A 194 12.00 -2.70 34.17
N CYS A 195 13.03 -3.55 34.00
CA CYS A 195 14.39 -3.25 34.42
C CYS A 195 15.22 -2.71 33.25
N PRO A 196 15.72 -1.46 33.27
CA PRO A 196 16.46 -0.87 32.16
C PRO A 196 17.68 -1.70 31.73
N GLY A 197 17.70 -2.09 30.45
CA GLY A 197 18.78 -2.86 29.83
C GLY A 197 18.70 -4.38 30.10
N VAL A 198 17.56 -4.87 30.60
CA VAL A 198 17.23 -6.29 30.63
C VAL A 198 16.36 -6.60 29.41
N GLY A 199 16.90 -7.40 28.51
CA GLY A 199 16.18 -7.89 27.34
C GLY A 199 15.78 -9.36 27.51
N PRO A 200 15.13 -9.97 26.49
CA PRO A 200 14.59 -11.34 26.55
C PRO A 200 15.57 -12.38 27.10
N LYS A 201 16.77 -12.45 26.55
CA LYS A 201 17.80 -13.43 26.97
C LYS A 201 18.21 -13.26 28.43
N THR A 202 18.37 -12.01 28.87
CA THR A 202 18.76 -11.72 30.24
C THR A 202 17.63 -12.03 31.21
N ALA A 203 16.38 -11.68 30.88
CA ALA A 203 15.21 -12.01 31.68
C ALA A 203 15.05 -13.52 31.84
N THR A 204 15.12 -14.30 30.75
CA THR A 204 15.11 -15.77 30.81
C THR A 204 16.19 -16.30 31.72
N THR A 205 17.44 -15.83 31.57
CA THR A 205 18.58 -16.33 32.41
C THR A 205 18.37 -16.02 33.89
N LEU A 206 17.85 -14.83 34.21
CA LEU A 206 17.60 -14.46 35.61
C LEU A 206 16.46 -15.30 36.20
N ILE A 207 15.37 -15.50 35.49
CA ILE A 207 14.25 -16.31 36.00
C ILE A 207 14.62 -17.80 36.09
N GLN A 208 15.36 -18.33 35.13
CA GLN A 208 15.90 -19.71 35.24
C GLN A 208 16.77 -19.90 36.49
N ARG A 209 17.57 -18.88 36.86
CA ARG A 209 18.48 -18.97 37.98
C ARG A 209 17.80 -18.77 39.34
N PHE A 210 16.89 -17.78 39.44
CA PHE A 210 16.28 -17.35 40.69
C PHE A 210 14.85 -17.85 40.86
N GLY A 211 14.19 -18.32 39.81
CA GLY A 211 12.80 -18.80 39.81
C GLY A 211 11.75 -17.71 39.80
N SER A 212 11.94 -16.62 40.54
CA SER A 212 11.02 -15.49 40.60
C SER A 212 11.76 -14.16 40.84
N ILE A 213 11.05 -13.03 40.64
CA ILE A 213 11.57 -11.69 40.93
C ILE A 213 11.82 -11.50 42.44
N GLU A 214 10.98 -12.03 43.28
CA GLU A 214 11.13 -11.92 44.72
C GLU A 214 12.48 -12.52 45.13
N ASN A 215 12.72 -13.76 44.75
CA ASN A 215 13.98 -14.45 45.06
C ASN A 215 15.19 -13.74 44.40
N LEU A 216 15.05 -13.20 43.17
CA LEU A 216 16.09 -12.41 42.53
C LEU A 216 16.45 -11.17 43.38
N LEU A 217 15.43 -10.44 43.87
CA LEU A 217 15.62 -9.21 44.66
C LEU A 217 16.16 -9.48 46.09
N GLU A 218 15.92 -10.65 46.63
CA GLU A 218 16.49 -11.10 47.92
C GLU A 218 17.94 -11.55 47.83
N HIS A 219 18.39 -12.01 46.65
CA HIS A 219 19.73 -12.57 46.38
C HIS A 219 20.50 -11.76 45.36
N THR A 220 20.40 -10.43 45.36
CA THR A 220 21.15 -9.54 44.46
C THR A 220 22.68 -9.65 44.65
N ASP A 221 23.15 -10.08 45.79
CA ASP A 221 24.55 -10.32 46.09
C ASP A 221 25.15 -11.42 45.21
N GLU A 222 24.35 -12.31 44.68
CA GLU A 222 24.79 -13.33 43.69
C GLU A 222 25.00 -12.76 42.29
N LEU A 223 24.52 -11.55 42.01
CA LEU A 223 24.75 -10.85 40.74
C LEU A 223 26.08 -10.11 40.74
N LYS A 224 26.71 -9.93 39.57
CA LYS A 224 28.03 -9.29 39.46
C LYS A 224 27.94 -7.95 38.69
N GLY A 225 28.77 -7.01 39.12
CA GLY A 225 29.04 -5.77 38.38
C GLY A 225 27.80 -4.95 38.05
N ALA A 226 27.69 -4.46 36.82
CA ALA A 226 26.61 -3.58 36.40
C ALA A 226 25.22 -4.23 36.42
N GLN A 227 25.09 -5.54 36.37
CA GLN A 227 23.83 -6.26 36.44
C GLN A 227 23.23 -6.18 37.86
N ARG A 228 24.05 -6.34 38.89
CA ARG A 228 23.66 -6.19 40.29
C ARG A 228 23.12 -4.78 40.54
N GLN A 229 23.93 -3.77 40.20
CA GLN A 229 23.56 -2.36 40.39
C GLN A 229 22.24 -2.01 39.71
N LYS A 230 22.03 -2.49 38.45
CA LYS A 230 20.79 -2.24 37.72
C LYS A 230 19.56 -2.84 38.38
N VAL A 231 19.66 -4.06 38.88
CA VAL A 231 18.54 -4.73 39.57
C VAL A 231 18.22 -4.05 40.90
N GLU A 232 19.25 -3.73 41.72
CA GLU A 232 19.09 -3.02 42.98
C GLU A 232 18.50 -1.61 42.82
N ASP A 233 19.04 -0.81 41.88
CA ASP A 233 18.57 0.57 41.61
C ASP A 233 17.13 0.62 41.08
N ASN A 234 16.63 -0.48 40.46
CA ASN A 234 15.30 -0.52 39.87
C ASN A 234 14.36 -1.51 40.55
N ALA A 235 14.67 -1.98 41.78
CA ALA A 235 13.87 -2.97 42.49
C ALA A 235 12.38 -2.59 42.61
N GLU A 236 12.07 -1.34 42.97
CA GLU A 236 10.70 -0.86 43.06
C GLU A 236 10.00 -0.82 41.70
N LYS A 237 10.70 -0.44 40.62
CA LYS A 237 10.15 -0.45 39.26
C LYS A 237 9.87 -1.88 38.78
N ILE A 238 10.70 -2.84 39.11
CA ILE A 238 10.51 -4.24 38.81
C ILE A 238 9.26 -4.78 39.50
N ARG A 239 9.10 -4.52 40.79
CA ARG A 239 7.90 -4.90 41.53
C ARG A 239 6.64 -4.26 40.98
N PHE A 240 6.71 -2.97 40.65
CA PHE A 240 5.61 -2.25 40.03
C PHE A 240 5.27 -2.77 38.63
N SER A 241 6.29 -3.12 37.85
CA SER A 241 6.09 -3.77 36.54
C SER A 241 5.42 -5.14 36.68
N LYS A 242 5.78 -5.92 37.71
CA LYS A 242 5.10 -7.19 38.03
C LYS A 242 3.61 -6.97 38.33
N PHE A 243 3.28 -5.96 39.11
CA PHE A 243 1.87 -5.57 39.39
C PHE A 243 1.12 -5.25 38.09
N LEU A 244 1.72 -4.49 37.17
CA LEU A 244 1.09 -4.09 35.88
C LEU A 244 0.93 -5.23 34.90
N THR A 245 1.91 -6.16 34.84
CA THR A 245 1.91 -7.32 33.93
C THR A 245 1.08 -8.50 34.42
N THR A 246 0.74 -8.54 35.71
CA THR A 246 -0.04 -9.64 36.26
C THR A 246 -1.51 -9.52 35.88
N ILE A 247 -2.01 -10.55 35.17
CA ILE A 247 -3.44 -10.66 34.85
C ILE A 247 -4.20 -11.08 36.11
N LYS A 248 -5.24 -10.31 36.45
CA LYS A 248 -6.11 -10.66 37.58
C LYS A 248 -7.02 -11.82 37.26
N THR A 249 -7.21 -12.71 38.23
CA THR A 249 -8.03 -13.92 38.08
C THR A 249 -9.17 -14.02 39.12
N ASP A 250 -9.49 -12.86 39.74
CA ASP A 250 -10.50 -12.71 40.80
C ASP A 250 -11.50 -11.57 40.51
N VAL A 251 -11.72 -11.28 39.21
CA VAL A 251 -12.67 -10.26 38.78
C VAL A 251 -14.08 -10.61 39.26
N PRO A 252 -14.84 -9.67 39.86
CA PRO A 252 -16.20 -9.88 40.33
C PRO A 252 -17.16 -9.96 39.13
N LEU A 253 -17.46 -11.16 38.67
CA LEU A 253 -18.41 -11.43 37.58
C LEU A 253 -19.20 -12.72 37.89
N ASP A 254 -20.44 -12.76 37.41
CA ASP A 254 -21.26 -13.95 37.45
C ASP A 254 -21.12 -14.77 36.16
N VAL A 255 -20.96 -16.07 36.29
CA VAL A 255 -20.83 -17.01 35.16
C VAL A 255 -21.97 -18.02 35.23
N ASN A 256 -22.72 -18.13 34.14
CA ASN A 256 -23.72 -19.18 33.97
C ASN A 256 -23.40 -19.99 32.71
N TRP A 257 -22.78 -21.15 32.89
CA TRP A 257 -22.35 -22.04 31.78
C TRP A 257 -23.48 -22.47 30.86
N GLU A 258 -24.71 -22.53 31.34
CA GLU A 258 -25.86 -22.91 30.52
C GLU A 258 -26.20 -21.86 29.47
N THR A 259 -26.00 -20.57 29.77
CA THR A 259 -26.23 -19.49 28.81
C THR A 259 -25.07 -19.29 27.85
N TRP A 260 -23.95 -19.97 28.08
CA TRP A 260 -22.75 -19.88 27.21
C TRP A 260 -22.64 -21.04 26.23
N LYS A 261 -23.57 -22.00 26.31
CA LYS A 261 -23.64 -23.08 25.31
C LYS A 261 -23.86 -22.49 23.93
N LEU A 262 -23.08 -23.01 22.99
CA LEU A 262 -23.20 -22.59 21.60
C LEU A 262 -24.57 -23.02 21.04
N THR A 263 -25.31 -22.08 20.49
CA THR A 263 -26.59 -22.28 19.84
C THR A 263 -26.59 -21.82 18.41
N GLU A 264 -27.61 -22.16 17.62
CA GLU A 264 -27.74 -21.63 16.27
C GLU A 264 -27.92 -20.11 16.29
N PRO A 265 -27.26 -19.36 15.39
CA PRO A 265 -27.41 -17.92 15.27
C PRO A 265 -28.83 -17.52 14.84
N ASP A 266 -29.22 -16.32 15.25
CA ASP A 266 -30.42 -15.66 14.78
C ASP A 266 -30.19 -15.07 13.38
N PHE A 267 -30.62 -15.82 12.38
CA PHE A 267 -30.42 -15.45 10.98
C PHE A 267 -31.20 -14.18 10.59
N ASP A 268 -32.40 -14.00 11.15
CA ASP A 268 -33.26 -12.84 10.84
C ASP A 268 -32.60 -11.52 11.30
N GLN A 269 -31.79 -11.57 12.37
CA GLN A 269 -30.98 -10.44 12.81
C GLN A 269 -29.67 -10.29 12.02
N LEU A 270 -29.03 -11.39 11.62
CA LEU A 270 -27.76 -11.36 10.89
C LEU A 270 -27.91 -10.93 9.44
N GLN A 271 -28.99 -11.37 8.77
CA GLN A 271 -29.19 -11.10 7.35
C GLN A 271 -29.12 -9.61 7.00
N PRO A 272 -29.89 -8.70 7.64
CA PRO A 272 -29.83 -7.28 7.30
C PRO A 272 -28.45 -6.64 7.59
N ILE A 273 -27.74 -7.13 8.62
CA ILE A 273 -26.39 -6.66 8.95
C ILE A 273 -25.43 -7.07 7.84
N PHE A 274 -25.43 -8.33 7.42
CA PHE A 274 -24.54 -8.83 6.37
C PHE A 274 -24.90 -8.30 4.99
N GLU A 275 -26.16 -8.00 4.70
CA GLU A 275 -26.58 -7.31 3.48
C GLU A 275 -26.04 -5.89 3.45
N ALA A 276 -26.15 -5.14 4.56
CA ALA A 276 -25.63 -3.79 4.67
C ALA A 276 -24.10 -3.72 4.55
N LEU A 277 -23.39 -4.75 5.01
CA LEU A 277 -21.95 -4.90 4.92
C LEU A 277 -21.48 -5.53 3.60
N GLU A 278 -22.40 -6.00 2.76
CA GLU A 278 -22.14 -6.73 1.51
C GLU A 278 -21.37 -8.04 1.71
N PHE A 279 -21.60 -8.71 2.81
CA PHE A 279 -20.96 -9.98 3.16
C PHE A 279 -21.66 -11.18 2.47
N ARG A 280 -21.65 -11.16 1.13
CA ARG A 280 -22.36 -12.15 0.29
C ARG A 280 -21.96 -13.59 0.59
N THR A 281 -20.71 -13.82 0.92
CA THR A 281 -20.18 -15.16 1.28
C THR A 281 -20.86 -15.74 2.52
N PHE A 282 -21.05 -14.93 3.57
CA PHE A 282 -21.72 -15.37 4.78
C PHE A 282 -23.21 -15.59 4.52
N LEU A 283 -23.86 -14.70 3.77
CA LEU A 283 -25.26 -14.84 3.40
C LEU A 283 -25.53 -16.11 2.58
N SER A 284 -24.72 -16.40 1.59
CA SER A 284 -24.88 -17.60 0.74
C SER A 284 -24.68 -18.91 1.51
N ARG A 285 -23.75 -18.94 2.45
CA ARG A 285 -23.52 -20.09 3.36
C ARG A 285 -24.76 -20.37 4.21
N TRP A 286 -25.33 -19.33 4.81
CA TRP A 286 -26.50 -19.45 5.65
C TRP A 286 -27.76 -19.86 4.89
N GLN A 287 -28.00 -19.31 3.71
CA GLN A 287 -29.13 -19.68 2.86
C GLN A 287 -29.08 -21.15 2.43
N LYS A 288 -27.88 -21.67 2.13
CA LYS A 288 -27.71 -23.11 1.82
C LYS A 288 -27.97 -23.99 3.02
N SER A 289 -27.52 -23.62 4.23
CA SER A 289 -27.79 -24.41 5.45
C SER A 289 -29.29 -24.45 5.79
N GLN A 290 -30.02 -23.35 5.63
CA GLN A 290 -31.48 -23.32 5.83
C GLN A 290 -32.26 -24.16 4.79
N ASN A 291 -31.83 -24.12 3.53
CA ASN A 291 -32.46 -24.95 2.49
C ASN A 291 -32.25 -26.44 2.72
N LEU A 292 -31.10 -26.84 3.25
CA LEU A 292 -30.81 -28.20 3.66
C LEU A 292 -31.73 -28.64 4.84
N GLN A 293 -31.91 -27.78 5.84
CA GLN A 293 -32.81 -28.06 6.97
C GLN A 293 -34.29 -28.10 6.56
N LYS A 294 -34.74 -27.21 5.67
CA LYS A 294 -36.10 -27.25 5.12
C LYS A 294 -36.35 -28.50 4.28
N ASN A 295 -35.39 -28.93 3.48
CA ASN A 295 -35.47 -30.14 2.70
C ASN A 295 -35.47 -31.43 3.57
N GLN A 296 -34.75 -31.43 4.69
CA GLN A 296 -34.81 -32.52 5.66
C GLN A 296 -36.14 -32.58 6.42
N ALA A 297 -36.80 -31.46 6.67
CA ALA A 297 -38.09 -31.40 7.33
C ALA A 297 -39.27 -31.86 6.43
N VAL A 298 -39.10 -31.79 5.10
CA VAL A 298 -40.12 -32.23 4.12
C VAL A 298 -39.93 -33.68 3.66
N GLN A 299 -38.75 -34.27 3.87
CA GLN A 299 -38.41 -35.65 3.47
C GLN A 299 -38.41 -36.66 4.62
N GLY A 300 -39.01 -36.35 5.76
CA GLY A 300 -39.02 -37.20 6.96
C GLY A 300 -39.79 -38.52 6.89
N ASP A 301 -40.38 -38.95 5.73
CA ASP A 301 -41.22 -40.17 5.68
C ASP A 301 -40.91 -41.15 4.53
N LEU A 302 -39.90 -40.96 3.70
CA LEU A 302 -39.65 -41.87 2.57
C LEU A 302 -38.25 -42.44 2.42
N PHE A 303 -37.26 -42.09 3.26
CA PHE A 303 -35.90 -42.60 3.12
C PHE A 303 -35.29 -43.23 4.38
N ALA A 304 -36.12 -43.79 5.25
CA ALA A 304 -35.67 -44.68 6.34
C ALA A 304 -35.27 -46.09 5.87
N MET A 305 -35.16 -46.37 4.56
CA MET A 305 -34.93 -47.73 4.05
C MET A 305 -33.72 -47.88 3.10
N LEU A 306 -32.87 -46.87 2.94
CA LEU A 306 -31.60 -47.06 2.19
C LEU A 306 -30.49 -46.20 2.85
N ALA A 307 -30.09 -46.61 4.04
CA ALA A 307 -28.87 -46.15 4.64
C ALA A 307 -27.90 -47.31 4.67
N ASP A 308 -26.99 -47.36 3.72
CA ASP A 308 -25.62 -47.83 3.96
C ASP A 308 -24.70 -47.37 2.83
N GLU A 309 -23.53 -46.94 3.25
CA GLU A 309 -22.31 -46.68 2.47
C GLU A 309 -22.30 -45.37 1.63
N ASP A 310 -21.52 -44.43 2.15
CA ASP A 310 -20.68 -43.37 1.66
C ASP A 310 -20.99 -42.00 2.26
N ALA A 311 -20.59 -41.84 3.54
CA ALA A 311 -20.36 -40.52 4.14
C ALA A 311 -18.91 -40.07 3.85
N GLY A 312 -18.66 -39.83 2.57
CA GLY A 312 -17.48 -39.11 2.09
C GLY A 312 -17.82 -37.64 1.92
N ASP A 313 -17.09 -36.81 2.64
CA ASP A 313 -16.90 -35.35 2.45
C ASP A 313 -18.14 -34.50 2.14
N ALA A 314 -18.75 -33.96 3.18
CA ALA A 314 -19.59 -32.78 3.06
C ALA A 314 -18.68 -31.59 2.61
N LYS A 315 -18.62 -31.37 1.29
CA LYS A 315 -17.87 -30.27 0.66
C LYS A 315 -18.30 -28.95 1.28
N GLU A 316 -17.34 -28.27 1.85
CA GLU A 316 -17.37 -26.86 2.23
C GLU A 316 -18.08 -26.02 1.17
N SER A 317 -19.09 -25.23 1.54
CA SER A 317 -19.60 -24.16 0.67
C SER A 317 -18.62 -23.01 0.73
N SER A 318 -17.52 -23.26 0.10
CA SER A 318 -16.29 -22.50 0.05
C SER A 318 -16.42 -21.38 -0.96
N ILE A 319 -15.58 -20.38 -0.81
CA ILE A 319 -15.09 -19.54 -1.90
C ILE A 319 -14.94 -20.46 -3.11
N SER A 320 -15.52 -20.08 -4.24
CA SER A 320 -15.37 -20.86 -5.48
C SER A 320 -13.89 -20.96 -5.83
N THR A 321 -13.47 -22.14 -6.22
CA THR A 321 -12.12 -22.46 -6.68
C THR A 321 -12.23 -23.29 -7.95
N LEU A 322 -11.15 -23.52 -8.64
CA LEU A 322 -11.16 -24.40 -9.81
C LEU A 322 -11.71 -25.78 -9.48
N GLU A 323 -11.37 -26.36 -8.35
CA GLU A 323 -11.80 -27.70 -7.92
C GLU A 323 -13.31 -27.85 -7.74
N ASN A 324 -14.04 -26.76 -7.41
CA ASN A 324 -15.47 -26.78 -7.11
C ASN A 324 -16.33 -25.98 -8.11
N THR A 325 -15.74 -25.59 -9.25
CA THR A 325 -16.42 -24.86 -10.33
C THR A 325 -16.36 -25.69 -11.61
N ASP A 326 -17.51 -25.88 -12.28
CA ASP A 326 -17.53 -26.57 -13.57
C ASP A 326 -16.74 -25.75 -14.60
N HIS A 327 -15.79 -26.41 -15.27
CA HIS A 327 -14.94 -25.79 -16.27
C HIS A 327 -14.53 -26.76 -17.37
N GLU A 328 -14.22 -26.22 -18.53
CA GLU A 328 -13.76 -26.94 -19.72
C GLU A 328 -12.47 -26.23 -20.22
N TYR A 329 -11.32 -26.70 -19.74
CA TYR A 329 -10.01 -26.14 -20.08
C TYR A 329 -9.25 -27.10 -21.00
N HIS A 330 -8.64 -26.55 -22.05
CA HIS A 330 -7.99 -27.31 -23.08
C HIS A 330 -6.52 -26.89 -23.27
N LEU A 331 -5.65 -27.87 -23.39
CA LEU A 331 -4.26 -27.70 -23.82
C LEU A 331 -4.17 -27.95 -25.32
N LEU A 332 -3.78 -26.95 -26.11
CA LEU A 332 -3.62 -27.02 -27.57
C LEU A 332 -2.14 -27.02 -27.94
N ASP A 333 -1.59 -28.19 -28.27
CA ASP A 333 -0.18 -28.30 -28.68
C ASP A 333 -0.01 -28.62 -30.18
N ASN A 334 -1.06 -29.10 -30.82
CA ASN A 334 -1.08 -29.46 -32.26
C ASN A 334 -1.41 -28.22 -33.09
N GLU A 335 -0.71 -28.02 -34.20
CA GLU A 335 -0.91 -26.88 -35.12
C GLU A 335 -2.29 -26.85 -35.78
N ASP A 336 -2.86 -28.01 -36.15
CA ASP A 336 -4.18 -28.06 -36.76
C ASP A 336 -5.27 -27.65 -35.74
N GLU A 337 -5.17 -28.12 -34.51
CA GLU A 337 -6.08 -27.71 -33.43
C GLU A 337 -5.98 -26.20 -33.14
N ILE A 338 -4.78 -25.61 -33.22
CA ILE A 338 -4.59 -24.18 -33.06
C ILE A 338 -5.20 -23.40 -34.20
N ARG A 339 -5.11 -23.88 -35.42
CA ARG A 339 -5.76 -23.26 -36.62
C ARG A 339 -7.29 -23.29 -36.47
N ASP A 340 -7.84 -24.44 -36.08
CA ASP A 340 -9.27 -24.60 -35.84
C ASP A 340 -9.74 -23.70 -34.71
N PHE A 341 -8.98 -23.60 -33.61
CA PHE A 341 -9.25 -22.68 -32.54
C PHE A 341 -9.15 -21.21 -33.00
N CYS A 342 -8.17 -20.85 -33.83
CA CYS A 342 -8.08 -19.52 -34.41
C CYS A 342 -9.35 -19.16 -35.19
N ALA A 343 -9.86 -20.11 -35.99
CA ALA A 343 -11.10 -19.91 -36.72
C ALA A 343 -12.31 -19.72 -35.78
N GLN A 344 -12.33 -20.40 -34.65
CA GLN A 344 -13.35 -20.20 -33.62
C GLN A 344 -13.20 -18.81 -32.95
N LEU A 345 -11.97 -18.37 -32.60
CA LEU A 345 -11.73 -17.05 -32.03
C LEU A 345 -12.27 -15.91 -32.92
N LEU A 346 -12.27 -16.08 -34.22
CA LEU A 346 -12.83 -15.08 -35.14
C LEU A 346 -14.35 -14.92 -35.03
N THR A 347 -15.05 -15.84 -34.40
CA THR A 347 -16.51 -15.77 -34.21
C THR A 347 -16.91 -15.00 -32.96
N PHE A 348 -15.99 -14.80 -32.02
CA PHE A 348 -16.29 -14.16 -30.75
C PHE A 348 -16.10 -12.64 -30.80
N GLU A 349 -16.95 -11.90 -30.10
CA GLU A 349 -16.86 -10.45 -29.94
C GLU A 349 -15.94 -10.04 -28.78
N LYS A 350 -15.81 -10.93 -27.78
CA LYS A 350 -15.00 -10.71 -26.57
C LYS A 350 -14.14 -11.94 -26.32
N VAL A 351 -12.86 -11.69 -26.04
CA VAL A 351 -11.89 -12.75 -25.72
C VAL A 351 -10.98 -12.23 -24.61
N ALA A 352 -10.80 -12.98 -23.53
CA ALA A 352 -9.74 -12.71 -22.59
C ALA A 352 -8.43 -13.36 -23.04
N LEU A 353 -7.34 -12.67 -22.84
CA LEU A 353 -5.97 -13.07 -23.15
C LEU A 353 -5.09 -12.90 -21.93
N ASP A 354 -4.27 -13.92 -21.65
CA ASP A 354 -3.19 -13.83 -20.67
C ASP A 354 -1.93 -14.50 -21.25
N THR A 355 -0.73 -14.11 -20.78
CA THR A 355 0.54 -14.65 -21.24
C THR A 355 1.39 -15.17 -20.09
N GLU A 356 1.83 -16.41 -20.20
CA GLU A 356 2.83 -17.00 -19.30
C GLU A 356 4.25 -16.70 -19.80
N THR A 357 5.13 -16.30 -18.90
CA THR A 357 6.45 -15.79 -19.27
C THR A 357 7.55 -16.18 -18.28
N THR A 358 8.81 -15.98 -18.69
CA THR A 358 9.99 -16.31 -17.89
C THR A 358 10.42 -15.22 -16.90
N ASP A 359 9.93 -14.00 -17.00
CA ASP A 359 10.37 -12.86 -16.18
C ASP A 359 9.20 -11.89 -15.91
N LYS A 360 9.26 -11.14 -14.84
CA LYS A 360 8.28 -10.10 -14.47
C LYS A 360 8.52 -8.77 -15.22
N GLU A 361 9.72 -8.59 -15.78
CA GLU A 361 10.06 -7.43 -16.62
C GLU A 361 9.75 -7.77 -18.10
N ALA A 362 8.67 -7.21 -18.64
CA ALA A 362 8.16 -7.54 -19.98
C ALA A 362 9.21 -7.45 -21.10
N ILE A 363 10.19 -6.54 -20.99
CA ILE A 363 11.27 -6.37 -21.97
C ILE A 363 12.28 -7.52 -21.95
N LYS A 364 12.47 -8.17 -20.79
CA LYS A 364 13.37 -9.33 -20.62
C LYS A 364 12.65 -10.65 -20.76
N ALA A 365 11.34 -10.63 -20.62
CA ALA A 365 10.50 -11.81 -20.58
C ALA A 365 10.48 -12.53 -21.92
N LYS A 366 10.59 -13.85 -21.89
CA LYS A 366 10.32 -14.75 -23.01
C LYS A 366 8.96 -15.37 -22.82
N LEU A 367 8.19 -15.47 -23.90
CA LEU A 367 6.90 -16.10 -23.90
C LEU A 367 7.03 -17.61 -23.63
N VAL A 368 6.22 -18.14 -22.74
CA VAL A 368 6.11 -19.56 -22.38
C VAL A 368 4.80 -20.16 -22.94
N GLY A 369 3.75 -19.39 -22.98
CA GLY A 369 2.46 -19.76 -23.51
C GLY A 369 1.47 -18.62 -23.49
N MET A 370 0.29 -18.87 -24.04
CA MET A 370 -0.82 -17.93 -24.10
C MET A 370 -2.10 -18.66 -23.75
N SER A 371 -2.92 -18.05 -22.94
CA SER A 371 -4.26 -18.54 -22.62
C SER A 371 -5.34 -17.62 -23.15
N PHE A 372 -6.46 -18.21 -23.54
CA PHE A 372 -7.61 -17.52 -24.08
C PHE A 372 -8.89 -18.01 -23.41
N SER A 373 -9.80 -17.12 -23.05
CA SER A 373 -11.14 -17.47 -22.61
C SER A 373 -12.19 -16.71 -23.42
N THR A 374 -13.28 -17.41 -23.78
CA THR A 374 -14.35 -16.86 -24.62
C THR A 374 -15.72 -16.91 -23.95
N ALA A 375 -15.85 -17.69 -22.88
CA ALA A 375 -17.03 -17.80 -22.05
C ALA A 375 -16.64 -18.23 -20.63
N PRO A 376 -17.41 -17.89 -19.58
CA PRO A 376 -17.15 -18.34 -18.23
C PRO A 376 -16.99 -19.86 -18.14
N GLY A 377 -15.91 -20.32 -17.49
CA GLY A 377 -15.57 -21.73 -17.35
C GLY A 377 -14.99 -22.37 -18.62
N ARG A 378 -14.65 -21.61 -19.63
CA ARG A 378 -14.17 -22.15 -20.92
C ARG A 378 -12.91 -21.42 -21.39
N ALA A 379 -11.78 -22.15 -21.41
CA ALA A 379 -10.48 -21.56 -21.77
C ALA A 379 -9.55 -22.55 -22.47
N TRP A 380 -8.57 -22.00 -23.16
CA TRP A 380 -7.56 -22.73 -23.93
C TRP A 380 -6.18 -22.18 -23.63
N TYR A 381 -5.21 -23.08 -23.48
CA TYR A 381 -3.81 -22.73 -23.34
C TYR A 381 -2.99 -23.25 -24.52
N ILE A 382 -2.17 -22.39 -25.11
CA ILE A 382 -1.27 -22.69 -26.22
C ILE A 382 0.16 -22.51 -25.72
N PRO A 383 0.90 -23.58 -25.42
CA PRO A 383 2.30 -23.51 -25.05
C PRO A 383 3.18 -23.13 -26.24
N VAL A 384 4.30 -22.47 -25.99
CA VAL A 384 5.29 -22.14 -27.01
C VAL A 384 6.66 -22.66 -26.61
N SER A 385 7.48 -22.94 -27.65
CA SER A 385 8.87 -23.33 -27.46
C SER A 385 9.71 -22.18 -26.92
N ARG A 386 10.91 -22.50 -26.39
CA ARG A 386 11.88 -21.48 -25.99
C ARG A 386 12.60 -20.81 -27.16
N GLU A 387 12.54 -21.39 -28.36
CA GLU A 387 13.21 -20.85 -29.53
C GLU A 387 12.38 -19.76 -30.21
N THR A 388 13.00 -18.61 -30.44
CA THR A 388 12.31 -17.42 -30.96
C THR A 388 11.58 -17.66 -32.26
N ASP A 389 12.17 -18.44 -33.19
CA ASP A 389 11.55 -18.69 -34.48
C ASP A 389 10.35 -19.65 -34.37
N ALA A 390 10.41 -20.63 -33.46
CA ALA A 390 9.28 -21.49 -33.15
C ALA A 390 8.14 -20.71 -32.46
N VAL A 391 8.46 -19.76 -31.54
CA VAL A 391 7.46 -18.85 -30.98
C VAL A 391 6.77 -18.04 -32.06
N LYS A 392 7.53 -17.44 -33.00
CA LYS A 392 6.96 -16.65 -34.10
C LYS A 392 6.08 -17.50 -35.02
N ALA A 393 6.51 -18.73 -35.35
CA ALA A 393 5.70 -19.66 -36.13
C ALA A 393 4.36 -19.97 -35.46
N ARG A 394 4.37 -20.20 -34.11
CA ARG A 394 3.15 -20.46 -33.35
C ARG A 394 2.22 -19.24 -33.29
N LEU A 395 2.79 -18.04 -33.13
CA LEU A 395 2.04 -16.78 -33.15
C LEU A 395 1.44 -16.47 -34.54
N GLU A 396 2.09 -16.89 -35.61
CA GLU A 396 1.60 -16.72 -36.99
C GLU A 396 0.35 -17.54 -37.24
N LEU A 397 0.16 -18.69 -36.61
CA LEU A 397 -1.08 -19.47 -36.69
C LEU A 397 -2.30 -18.67 -36.19
N LEU A 398 -2.08 -17.74 -35.28
CA LEU A 398 -3.12 -16.87 -34.69
C LEU A 398 -3.19 -15.49 -35.40
N ARG A 399 -2.44 -15.27 -36.47
CA ARG A 399 -2.42 -14.00 -37.18
C ARG A 399 -3.80 -13.45 -37.55
N PRO A 400 -4.76 -14.24 -38.06
CA PRO A 400 -6.10 -13.74 -38.37
C PRO A 400 -6.79 -13.11 -37.14
N PHE A 401 -6.59 -13.69 -35.95
CA PHE A 401 -7.11 -13.14 -34.71
C PHE A 401 -6.41 -11.83 -34.31
N TRP A 402 -5.07 -11.76 -34.43
CA TRP A 402 -4.34 -10.53 -34.13
C TRP A 402 -4.73 -9.35 -35.01
N GLU A 403 -5.15 -9.65 -36.26
CA GLU A 403 -5.55 -8.63 -37.22
C GLU A 403 -7.04 -8.26 -37.18
N LYS A 404 -7.85 -8.99 -36.40
CA LYS A 404 -9.28 -8.71 -36.21
C LYS A 404 -9.46 -7.43 -35.38
N ALA A 405 -10.09 -6.39 -35.99
CA ALA A 405 -10.26 -5.08 -35.35
C ALA A 405 -11.53 -4.96 -34.46
N ASP A 406 -12.55 -5.78 -34.74
CA ASP A 406 -13.87 -5.74 -34.13
C ASP A 406 -14.02 -6.67 -32.91
N VAL A 407 -12.92 -7.29 -32.44
CA VAL A 407 -12.88 -8.07 -31.20
C VAL A 407 -12.51 -7.17 -30.01
N LEU A 408 -13.08 -7.44 -28.85
CA LEU A 408 -12.64 -6.87 -27.58
C LEU A 408 -11.72 -7.86 -26.88
N ILE A 409 -10.45 -7.48 -26.71
CA ILE A 409 -9.43 -8.29 -26.03
C ILE A 409 -9.33 -7.78 -24.59
N ALA A 410 -9.69 -8.61 -23.64
CA ALA A 410 -9.54 -8.34 -22.21
C ALA A 410 -8.24 -8.94 -21.66
N GLY A 411 -7.65 -8.31 -20.65
CA GLY A 411 -6.50 -8.84 -19.92
C GLY A 411 -6.41 -8.24 -18.52
N GLN A 412 -5.57 -8.81 -17.68
CA GLN A 412 -5.24 -8.30 -16.37
C GLN A 412 -3.81 -7.73 -16.39
N ASN A 413 -3.62 -6.42 -16.31
CA ASN A 413 -2.34 -5.76 -16.58
C ASN A 413 -1.86 -5.99 -18.03
N LEU A 414 -2.80 -5.87 -18.95
CA LEU A 414 -2.66 -6.19 -20.39
C LEU A 414 -1.49 -5.46 -21.07
N LYS A 415 -1.02 -4.34 -20.55
CA LYS A 415 0.19 -3.67 -21.00
C LYS A 415 1.40 -4.59 -21.01
N TYR A 416 1.54 -5.46 -20.01
CA TYR A 416 2.60 -6.44 -19.93
C TYR A 416 2.54 -7.42 -21.12
N ASP A 417 1.38 -8.03 -21.36
CA ASP A 417 1.17 -9.00 -22.42
C ASP A 417 1.42 -8.41 -23.81
N LEU A 418 0.89 -7.21 -24.05
CA LEU A 418 1.13 -6.48 -25.30
C LEU A 418 2.61 -6.15 -25.52
N THR A 419 3.35 -5.84 -24.44
CA THR A 419 4.79 -5.58 -24.54
C THR A 419 5.56 -6.84 -24.87
N VAL A 420 5.22 -7.97 -24.26
CA VAL A 420 5.81 -9.28 -24.55
C VAL A 420 5.52 -9.70 -26.00
N LEU A 421 4.26 -9.68 -26.43
CA LEU A 421 3.83 -10.02 -27.79
C LEU A 421 4.50 -9.13 -28.84
N ALA A 422 4.64 -7.83 -28.56
CA ALA A 422 5.30 -6.90 -29.45
C ALA A 422 6.80 -7.20 -29.65
N SER A 423 7.46 -7.90 -28.74
CA SER A 423 8.85 -8.36 -28.88
C SER A 423 8.99 -9.43 -30.00
N TYR A 424 7.89 -10.14 -30.30
CA TYR A 424 7.79 -11.10 -31.38
C TYR A 424 7.14 -10.52 -32.66
N GLY A 425 6.83 -9.21 -32.68
CA GLY A 425 6.24 -8.53 -33.82
C GLY A 425 4.71 -8.52 -33.85
N VAL A 426 4.05 -9.11 -32.87
CA VAL A 426 2.58 -9.17 -32.77
C VAL A 426 2.04 -7.87 -32.16
N LYS A 427 1.03 -7.28 -32.82
CA LYS A 427 0.33 -6.07 -32.40
C LYS A 427 -1.16 -6.27 -32.65
N PRO A 428 -1.91 -6.74 -31.66
CA PRO A 428 -3.34 -6.94 -31.77
C PRO A 428 -4.05 -5.65 -32.20
N LYS A 429 -4.99 -5.76 -33.14
CA LYS A 429 -5.78 -4.62 -33.68
C LYS A 429 -7.12 -4.47 -32.97
N GLY A 430 -7.52 -5.44 -32.17
CA GLY A 430 -8.76 -5.43 -31.40
C GLY A 430 -8.83 -4.27 -30.39
N ARG A 431 -10.04 -3.94 -29.97
CA ARG A 431 -10.26 -3.04 -28.83
C ARG A 431 -9.74 -3.70 -27.56
N LEU A 432 -9.26 -2.92 -26.61
CA LEU A 432 -8.61 -3.42 -25.40
C LEU A 432 -9.46 -3.12 -24.16
N PHE A 433 -9.42 -4.02 -23.18
CA PHE A 433 -10.03 -3.84 -21.87
C PHE A 433 -9.09 -4.42 -20.81
N ASP A 434 -8.65 -3.61 -19.86
CA ASP A 434 -7.77 -4.04 -18.76
C ASP A 434 -8.54 -4.04 -17.44
N THR A 435 -8.68 -5.22 -16.81
CA THR A 435 -9.42 -5.40 -15.55
C THR A 435 -8.75 -4.70 -14.37
N MET A 436 -7.42 -4.60 -14.35
CA MET A 436 -6.66 -3.85 -13.36
C MET A 436 -6.97 -2.35 -13.45
N LEU A 437 -6.96 -1.77 -14.66
CA LEU A 437 -7.27 -0.36 -14.88
C LEU A 437 -8.74 -0.06 -14.65
N ALA A 438 -9.65 -0.98 -15.00
CA ALA A 438 -11.08 -0.84 -14.74
C ALA A 438 -11.36 -0.72 -13.23
N HIS A 439 -10.73 -1.57 -12.41
CA HIS A 439 -10.85 -1.45 -10.96
C HIS A 439 -10.13 -0.21 -10.40
N TYR A 440 -8.98 0.14 -10.95
CA TYR A 440 -8.24 1.32 -10.52
C TYR A 440 -9.06 2.62 -10.61
N VAL A 441 -9.82 2.83 -11.69
CA VAL A 441 -10.65 4.03 -11.81
C VAL A 441 -11.86 4.02 -10.86
N VAL A 442 -12.30 2.84 -10.41
CA VAL A 442 -13.39 2.67 -9.42
C VAL A 442 -12.89 2.91 -8.00
N GLN A 443 -11.76 2.32 -7.62
CA GLN A 443 -11.22 2.31 -6.25
C GLN A 443 -9.68 2.44 -6.25
N PRO A 444 -9.15 3.66 -6.50
CA PRO A 444 -7.69 3.85 -6.73
C PRO A 444 -6.81 3.56 -5.51
N GLU A 445 -7.37 3.48 -4.31
CA GLU A 445 -6.62 3.22 -3.07
C GLU A 445 -6.45 1.72 -2.76
N LEU A 446 -7.13 0.83 -3.50
CA LEU A 446 -7.16 -0.60 -3.20
C LEU A 446 -6.12 -1.38 -4.02
N ALA A 447 -5.98 -2.67 -3.71
CA ALA A 447 -5.19 -3.58 -4.54
C ALA A 447 -5.97 -3.92 -5.84
N HIS A 448 -5.23 -4.06 -6.94
CA HIS A 448 -5.80 -4.31 -8.26
C HIS A 448 -5.31 -5.63 -8.86
N ASN A 449 -4.70 -6.52 -8.06
CA ASN A 449 -4.29 -7.84 -8.53
C ASN A 449 -5.49 -8.77 -8.71
N MET A 450 -5.32 -9.80 -9.54
CA MET A 450 -6.38 -10.73 -9.90
C MET A 450 -6.98 -11.44 -8.68
N ASP A 451 -6.16 -11.93 -7.74
CA ASP A 451 -6.63 -12.60 -6.52
C ASP A 451 -7.62 -11.74 -5.72
N TYR A 452 -7.26 -10.45 -5.56
CA TYR A 452 -8.13 -9.50 -4.87
C TYR A 452 -9.44 -9.28 -5.62
N LEU A 453 -9.36 -9.02 -6.94
CA LEU A 453 -10.53 -8.76 -7.78
C LEU A 453 -11.45 -9.99 -7.84
N ALA A 454 -10.89 -11.18 -8.03
CA ALA A 454 -11.64 -12.43 -8.04
C ALA A 454 -12.36 -12.66 -6.69
N SER A 455 -11.66 -12.41 -5.57
CA SER A 455 -12.25 -12.54 -4.24
C SER A 455 -13.42 -11.57 -4.01
N VAL A 456 -13.26 -10.30 -4.43
CA VAL A 456 -14.26 -9.24 -4.16
C VAL A 456 -15.45 -9.31 -5.12
N TYR A 457 -15.20 -9.47 -6.42
CA TYR A 457 -16.24 -9.38 -7.45
C TYR A 457 -16.87 -10.72 -7.82
N LEU A 458 -16.11 -11.83 -7.71
CA LEU A 458 -16.57 -13.15 -8.12
C LEU A 458 -16.77 -14.13 -6.95
N ASN A 459 -16.34 -13.77 -5.74
CA ASN A 459 -16.24 -14.71 -4.60
C ASN A 459 -15.45 -15.96 -4.98
N TYR A 460 -14.35 -15.77 -5.69
CA TYR A 460 -13.52 -16.81 -6.28
C TYR A 460 -12.06 -16.66 -5.80
N ARG A 461 -11.40 -17.78 -5.55
CA ARG A 461 -9.98 -17.83 -5.19
C ARG A 461 -9.21 -18.58 -6.27
N PRO A 462 -8.44 -17.89 -7.11
CA PRO A 462 -7.58 -18.50 -8.13
C PRO A 462 -6.48 -19.36 -7.51
N ILE A 463 -5.90 -20.24 -8.31
CA ILE A 463 -4.70 -21.00 -7.97
C ILE A 463 -3.53 -20.02 -7.72
N PRO A 464 -2.90 -20.02 -6.54
CA PRO A 464 -1.73 -19.17 -6.30
C PRO A 464 -0.53 -19.63 -7.15
N ILE A 465 0.17 -18.70 -7.79
CA ILE A 465 1.37 -19.01 -8.58
C ILE A 465 2.44 -19.78 -7.80
N GLU A 466 2.51 -19.59 -6.48
CA GLU A 466 3.43 -20.29 -5.60
C GLU A 466 3.17 -21.81 -5.54
N GLN A 467 1.99 -22.29 -5.92
CA GLN A 467 1.70 -23.73 -6.06
C GLN A 467 2.42 -24.35 -7.26
N LEU A 468 2.62 -23.58 -8.33
CA LEU A 468 3.31 -24.02 -9.53
C LEU A 468 4.83 -23.91 -9.42
N ILE A 469 5.31 -22.70 -9.08
CA ILE A 469 6.75 -22.37 -9.12
C ILE A 469 7.42 -22.45 -7.75
N GLY A 470 6.66 -22.69 -6.68
CA GLY A 470 7.16 -22.74 -5.31
C GLY A 470 7.23 -21.37 -4.63
N PRO A 471 7.49 -21.35 -3.30
CA PRO A 471 7.50 -20.13 -2.50
C PRO A 471 8.65 -19.19 -2.91
N LYS A 472 8.44 -17.89 -2.69
CA LYS A 472 9.43 -16.84 -2.98
C LYS A 472 10.76 -17.12 -2.29
N GLY A 473 11.86 -17.14 -3.04
CA GLY A 473 13.20 -17.34 -2.52
C GLY A 473 14.12 -18.11 -3.46
N ARG A 474 15.26 -18.57 -2.94
CA ARG A 474 16.30 -19.26 -3.74
C ARG A 474 15.87 -20.58 -4.40
N GLY A 475 14.74 -21.16 -4.03
CA GLY A 475 14.21 -22.40 -4.58
C GLY A 475 13.04 -22.21 -5.57
N GLN A 476 12.65 -20.97 -5.87
CA GLN A 476 11.54 -20.70 -6.79
C GLN A 476 11.93 -21.10 -8.21
N ARG A 477 11.08 -21.93 -8.86
CA ARG A 477 11.28 -22.37 -10.25
C ARG A 477 10.88 -21.27 -11.23
N ASN A 478 11.34 -21.35 -12.46
CA ASN A 478 10.89 -20.50 -13.54
C ASN A 478 9.69 -21.14 -14.23
N MET A 479 8.69 -20.36 -14.63
CA MET A 479 7.51 -20.84 -15.37
C MET A 479 7.90 -21.61 -16.63
N GLY A 480 8.94 -21.15 -17.33
CA GLY A 480 9.46 -21.81 -18.53
C GLY A 480 10.13 -23.18 -18.29
N ASP A 481 10.37 -23.60 -17.03
CA ASP A 481 10.93 -24.91 -16.70
C ASP A 481 9.86 -25.97 -16.37
N LEU A 482 8.57 -25.59 -16.39
CA LEU A 482 7.45 -26.47 -16.12
C LEU A 482 6.96 -27.18 -17.39
N ASP A 483 6.36 -28.36 -17.20
CA ASP A 483 5.64 -29.05 -18.27
C ASP A 483 4.36 -28.26 -18.59
N PRO A 484 4.01 -28.05 -19.88
CA PRO A 484 2.74 -27.41 -20.26
C PRO A 484 1.50 -28.03 -19.61
N LYS A 485 1.53 -29.31 -19.27
CA LYS A 485 0.43 -30.01 -18.58
C LYS A 485 0.27 -29.57 -17.12
N ASP A 486 1.35 -29.09 -16.50
CA ASP A 486 1.30 -28.55 -15.12
C ASP A 486 0.86 -27.08 -15.11
N VAL A 487 0.98 -26.37 -16.23
CA VAL A 487 0.71 -24.93 -16.36
C VAL A 487 -0.69 -24.63 -16.90
N TYR A 488 -1.25 -25.48 -17.77
CA TYR A 488 -2.43 -25.13 -18.58
C TYR A 488 -3.68 -24.80 -17.75
N GLU A 489 -3.91 -25.50 -16.64
CA GLU A 489 -5.08 -25.23 -15.78
C GLU A 489 -4.96 -23.85 -15.11
N TYR A 490 -3.79 -23.52 -14.58
CA TYR A 490 -3.50 -22.21 -14.01
C TYR A 490 -3.68 -21.10 -15.04
N ALA A 491 -3.03 -21.22 -16.21
CA ALA A 491 -3.09 -20.23 -17.27
C ALA A 491 -4.52 -20.04 -17.84
N CYS A 492 -5.26 -21.13 -18.01
CA CYS A 492 -6.66 -21.09 -18.43
C CYS A 492 -7.55 -20.41 -17.37
N GLU A 493 -7.30 -20.67 -16.09
CA GLU A 493 -8.01 -20.04 -14.98
C GLU A 493 -7.80 -18.52 -14.97
N ASP A 494 -6.56 -18.04 -15.18
CA ASP A 494 -6.24 -16.61 -15.22
C ASP A 494 -7.01 -15.91 -16.38
N ALA A 495 -7.08 -16.50 -17.56
CA ALA A 495 -7.87 -15.97 -18.66
C ALA A 495 -9.38 -16.02 -18.37
N ASP A 496 -9.90 -17.11 -17.78
CA ASP A 496 -11.32 -17.25 -17.45
C ASP A 496 -11.76 -16.26 -16.36
N VAL A 497 -10.97 -16.12 -15.29
CA VAL A 497 -11.22 -15.15 -14.23
C VAL A 497 -11.21 -13.72 -14.78
N THR A 498 -10.26 -13.41 -15.67
CA THR A 498 -10.19 -12.12 -16.35
C THR A 498 -11.45 -11.83 -17.17
N LEU A 499 -11.95 -12.79 -17.93
CA LEU A 499 -13.20 -12.64 -18.69
C LEU A 499 -14.41 -12.40 -17.76
N ARG A 500 -14.51 -13.18 -16.69
CA ARG A 500 -15.59 -13.09 -15.71
C ARG A 500 -15.60 -11.75 -14.95
N LEU A 501 -14.44 -11.14 -14.73
CA LEU A 501 -14.29 -9.85 -14.07
C LEU A 501 -14.80 -8.66 -14.90
N MET A 502 -14.85 -8.77 -16.23
CA MET A 502 -15.28 -7.66 -17.09
C MET A 502 -16.65 -7.12 -16.71
N THR A 503 -17.68 -7.97 -16.67
CA THR A 503 -19.07 -7.55 -16.44
C THR A 503 -19.27 -6.81 -15.10
N PRO A 504 -18.82 -7.34 -13.95
CA PRO A 504 -18.97 -6.64 -12.69
C PRO A 504 -18.15 -5.34 -12.63
N LEU A 505 -16.99 -5.26 -13.29
CA LEU A 505 -16.19 -4.04 -13.34
C LEU A 505 -16.80 -2.99 -14.26
N GLU A 506 -17.35 -3.36 -15.43
CA GLU A 506 -18.12 -2.44 -16.29
C GLU A 506 -19.31 -1.85 -15.52
N LYS A 507 -20.03 -2.69 -14.76
CA LYS A 507 -21.12 -2.23 -13.90
C LYS A 507 -20.64 -1.26 -12.82
N ALA A 508 -19.55 -1.59 -12.14
CA ALA A 508 -18.97 -0.74 -11.09
C ALA A 508 -18.49 0.62 -11.65
N MET A 509 -17.85 0.64 -12.81
CA MET A 509 -17.46 1.90 -13.48
C MET A 509 -18.66 2.78 -13.80
N ARG A 510 -19.75 2.19 -14.30
CA ARG A 510 -20.98 2.91 -14.63
C ARG A 510 -21.65 3.50 -13.39
N GLU A 511 -21.79 2.71 -12.33
CA GLU A 511 -22.38 3.13 -11.05
C GLU A 511 -21.57 4.26 -10.39
N ASN A 512 -20.25 4.28 -10.60
CA ASN A 512 -19.38 5.33 -10.10
C ASN A 512 -19.19 6.50 -11.08
N GLY A 513 -19.69 6.43 -12.32
CA GLY A 513 -19.58 7.49 -13.32
C GLY A 513 -18.14 7.75 -13.79
N VAL A 514 -17.28 6.71 -13.80
CA VAL A 514 -15.85 6.83 -14.17
C VAL A 514 -15.51 6.16 -15.51
N GLU A 515 -16.51 5.75 -16.29
CA GLU A 515 -16.33 5.10 -17.60
C GLU A 515 -15.52 5.97 -18.57
N GLN A 516 -15.76 7.28 -18.60
CA GLN A 516 -15.03 8.19 -19.50
C GLN A 516 -13.53 8.21 -19.22
N ILE A 517 -13.13 8.21 -17.94
CA ILE A 517 -11.71 8.17 -17.57
C ILE A 517 -11.08 6.88 -18.07
N PHE A 518 -11.78 5.76 -17.89
CA PHE A 518 -11.30 4.47 -18.37
C PHE A 518 -11.13 4.42 -19.88
N TYR A 519 -12.19 4.75 -20.64
CA TYR A 519 -12.17 4.61 -22.09
C TYR A 519 -11.45 5.73 -22.83
N ASP A 520 -11.43 6.97 -22.29
CA ASP A 520 -10.89 8.14 -22.99
C ASP A 520 -9.45 8.46 -22.55
N ILE A 521 -9.04 8.01 -21.35
CA ILE A 521 -7.70 8.31 -20.81
C ILE A 521 -6.89 7.04 -20.55
N GLU A 522 -7.33 6.15 -19.63
CA GLU A 522 -6.46 5.06 -19.17
C GLU A 522 -6.22 3.99 -20.25
N MET A 523 -7.26 3.56 -20.94
CA MET A 523 -7.11 2.55 -22.00
C MET A 523 -6.32 3.05 -23.22
N PRO A 524 -6.56 4.26 -23.76
CA PRO A 524 -5.76 4.80 -24.86
C PRO A 524 -4.29 5.09 -24.47
N LEU A 525 -4.02 5.40 -23.21
CA LEU A 525 -2.67 5.65 -22.71
C LEU A 525 -1.84 4.37 -22.63
N MET A 526 -2.43 3.24 -22.29
CA MET A 526 -1.74 1.97 -22.06
C MET A 526 -0.81 1.57 -23.22
N PRO A 527 -1.25 1.55 -24.49
CA PRO A 527 -0.35 1.24 -25.63
C PRO A 527 0.71 2.33 -25.89
N VAL A 528 0.50 3.58 -25.46
CA VAL A 528 1.52 4.65 -25.53
C VAL A 528 2.64 4.32 -24.53
N LEU A 529 2.28 3.97 -23.30
CA LEU A 529 3.26 3.57 -22.27
C LEU A 529 4.03 2.30 -22.67
N ALA A 530 3.36 1.30 -23.22
CA ALA A 530 4.01 0.09 -23.74
C ALA A 530 5.09 0.43 -24.80
N ARG A 531 4.83 1.41 -25.67
CA ARG A 531 5.82 1.89 -26.66
C ARG A 531 6.96 2.65 -25.99
N MET A 532 6.67 3.54 -25.04
CA MET A 532 7.70 4.29 -24.29
C MET A 532 8.63 3.34 -23.54
N GLU A 533 8.08 2.36 -22.86
CA GLU A 533 8.85 1.34 -22.14
C GLU A 533 9.74 0.55 -23.09
N ARG A 534 9.26 0.21 -24.28
CA ARG A 534 10.06 -0.48 -25.30
C ARG A 534 11.10 0.42 -25.96
N ASN A 535 10.80 1.70 -26.17
CA ASN A 535 11.78 2.67 -26.64
C ASN A 535 12.96 2.74 -25.68
N GLY A 536 12.68 2.84 -24.37
CA GLY A 536 13.68 3.07 -23.36
C GLY A 536 14.40 4.42 -23.56
N VAL A 537 15.48 4.63 -22.82
CA VAL A 537 16.32 5.83 -22.92
C VAL A 537 17.79 5.44 -23.01
N CYS A 538 18.56 6.10 -23.87
CA CYS A 538 19.98 5.91 -23.96
C CYS A 538 20.71 6.52 -22.77
N LEU A 539 21.74 5.84 -22.29
CA LEU A 539 22.52 6.27 -21.14
C LEU A 539 24.00 6.39 -21.50
N ASP A 540 24.58 7.57 -21.28
CA ASP A 540 26.02 7.78 -21.39
C ASP A 540 26.72 7.26 -20.14
N THR A 541 27.19 6.03 -20.23
CA THR A 541 27.90 5.37 -19.11
C THR A 541 29.26 5.99 -18.81
N ASN A 542 29.92 6.66 -19.77
CA ASN A 542 31.17 7.36 -19.56
C ASN A 542 30.95 8.62 -18.72
N ALA A 543 29.92 9.40 -19.03
CA ALA A 543 29.55 10.56 -18.23
C ALA A 543 29.25 10.15 -16.78
N LEU A 544 28.54 8.99 -16.56
CA LEU A 544 28.32 8.49 -15.20
C LEU A 544 29.61 8.05 -14.50
N GLN A 545 30.59 7.50 -15.23
CA GLN A 545 31.88 7.13 -14.66
C GLN A 545 32.69 8.36 -14.21
N GLU A 546 32.65 9.45 -14.99
CA GLU A 546 33.25 10.72 -14.62
C GLU A 546 32.59 11.30 -13.36
N ILE A 547 31.27 11.36 -13.32
CA ILE A 547 30.50 11.79 -12.14
C ILE A 547 30.83 10.93 -10.91
N SER A 548 30.93 9.59 -11.09
CA SER A 548 31.30 8.66 -10.01
C SER A 548 32.66 9.01 -9.41
N SER A 549 33.64 9.29 -10.27
CA SER A 549 35.01 9.64 -9.85
C SER A 549 35.03 10.95 -9.08
N GLU A 550 34.34 11.99 -9.58
CA GLU A 550 34.22 13.27 -8.93
C GLU A 550 33.53 13.19 -7.57
N PHE A 551 32.35 12.55 -7.52
CA PHE A 551 31.59 12.43 -6.27
C PHE A 551 32.34 11.62 -5.21
N THR A 552 33.05 10.58 -5.63
CA THR A 552 33.90 9.78 -4.72
C THR A 552 35.02 10.61 -4.14
N ALA A 553 35.71 11.40 -4.95
CA ALA A 553 36.79 12.31 -4.48
C ALA A 553 36.24 13.36 -3.48
N ARG A 554 35.10 13.94 -3.76
CA ARG A 554 34.41 14.89 -2.87
C ARG A 554 33.97 14.24 -1.56
N MET A 555 33.48 13.00 -1.61
CA MET A 555 33.08 12.23 -0.42
C MET A 555 34.29 11.98 0.49
N VAL A 556 35.43 11.53 -0.05
CA VAL A 556 36.65 11.29 0.72
C VAL A 556 37.11 12.58 1.43
N LYS A 557 37.02 13.71 0.75
CA LYS A 557 37.34 15.01 1.35
C LYS A 557 36.38 15.36 2.49
N LEU A 558 35.08 15.20 2.28
CA LEU A 558 34.05 15.45 3.30
C LEU A 558 34.24 14.52 4.51
N GLU A 559 34.55 13.23 4.30
CA GLU A 559 34.84 12.29 5.40
C GLU A 559 36.01 12.76 6.27
N ALA A 560 37.12 13.19 5.67
CA ALA A 560 38.26 13.72 6.39
C ALA A 560 37.89 14.98 7.21
N GLU A 561 37.15 15.89 6.63
CA GLU A 561 36.67 17.11 7.30
C GLU A 561 35.70 16.81 8.44
N ILE A 562 34.76 15.83 8.26
CA ILE A 562 33.83 15.38 9.30
C ILE A 562 34.59 14.74 10.47
N TYR A 563 35.58 13.89 10.19
CA TYR A 563 36.38 13.27 11.24
C TYR A 563 37.25 14.28 12.00
N GLN A 564 37.76 15.25 11.31
CA GLN A 564 38.50 16.37 11.96
C GLN A 564 37.59 17.15 12.92
N LEU A 565 36.37 17.46 12.51
CA LEU A 565 35.38 18.18 13.34
C LEU A 565 34.82 17.34 14.49
N ALA A 566 34.77 16.04 14.32
CA ALA A 566 34.35 15.12 15.38
C ALA A 566 35.47 14.75 16.35
N GLY A 567 36.74 14.90 15.93
CA GLY A 567 37.92 14.51 16.69
C GLY A 567 38.32 13.06 16.55
N HIS A 568 37.49 12.22 15.89
CA HIS A 568 37.76 10.80 15.65
C HIS A 568 36.97 10.25 14.45
N PRO A 569 37.42 9.15 13.84
CA PRO A 569 36.64 8.46 12.80
C PRO A 569 35.41 7.73 13.38
N PHE A 570 34.31 7.73 12.62
CA PHE A 570 33.08 7.00 12.91
C PHE A 570 32.32 6.69 11.61
N MET A 571 31.30 5.80 11.67
CA MET A 571 30.52 5.44 10.48
C MET A 571 29.45 6.50 10.19
N ILE A 572 29.71 7.41 9.24
CA ILE A 572 28.83 8.55 8.86
C ILE A 572 27.49 8.04 8.29
N THR A 573 27.45 6.84 7.73
CA THR A 573 26.24 6.20 7.24
C THR A 573 25.38 5.56 8.34
N SER A 574 25.90 5.45 9.58
CA SER A 574 25.17 4.89 10.72
C SER A 574 24.41 6.00 11.47
N PRO A 575 23.05 6.00 11.43
CA PRO A 575 22.26 7.00 12.17
C PRO A 575 22.57 7.02 13.66
N LYS A 576 22.88 5.87 14.23
CA LYS A 576 23.23 5.74 15.65
C LYS A 576 24.54 6.45 15.99
N GLN A 577 25.61 6.19 15.23
CA GLN A 577 26.92 6.81 15.49
C GLN A 577 26.89 8.30 15.22
N VAL A 578 26.24 8.73 14.14
CA VAL A 578 26.02 10.16 13.85
C VAL A 578 25.27 10.84 15.01
N GLY A 579 24.22 10.19 15.51
CA GLY A 579 23.46 10.74 16.64
C GLY A 579 24.29 10.87 17.91
N GLU A 580 25.15 9.89 18.20
CA GLU A 580 26.04 9.95 19.37
C GLU A 580 27.08 11.09 19.23
N VAL A 581 27.73 11.22 18.09
CA VAL A 581 28.68 12.30 17.82
C VAL A 581 28.01 13.67 17.93
N LEU A 582 26.87 13.89 17.26
CA LEU A 582 26.23 15.20 17.23
C LEU A 582 25.61 15.62 18.55
N PHE A 583 24.94 14.70 19.25
CA PHE A 583 24.14 15.02 20.43
C PHE A 583 24.74 14.52 21.75
N GLY A 584 25.55 13.45 21.72
CA GLY A 584 26.24 12.93 22.89
C GLY A 584 27.57 13.65 23.15
N GLU A 585 28.42 13.74 22.13
CA GLU A 585 29.79 14.25 22.25
C GLU A 585 29.85 15.78 22.00
N LEU A 586 29.39 16.22 20.81
CA LEU A 586 29.41 17.63 20.42
C LEU A 586 28.29 18.47 21.04
N LYS A 587 27.26 17.84 21.55
CA LYS A 587 26.11 18.48 22.24
C LYS A 587 25.49 19.65 21.46
N ILE A 588 25.38 19.50 20.14
CA ILE A 588 24.89 20.55 19.21
C ILE A 588 23.46 20.99 19.56
N ASP A 589 22.65 20.10 20.11
CA ASP A 589 21.32 20.40 20.62
C ASP A 589 21.05 19.61 21.90
N GLU A 590 21.09 20.29 23.06
CA GLU A 590 20.82 19.70 24.37
C GLU A 590 19.38 19.20 24.54
N LYS A 591 18.46 19.69 23.69
CA LYS A 591 17.04 19.30 23.68
C LYS A 591 16.72 18.23 22.64
N ALA A 592 17.74 17.58 22.08
CA ALA A 592 17.57 16.55 21.07
C ALA A 592 16.76 15.38 21.61
N LYS A 593 15.66 15.05 20.93
CA LYS A 593 14.77 13.95 21.34
C LYS A 593 15.30 12.62 20.83
N LYS A 594 15.29 11.62 21.68
CA LYS A 594 15.54 10.22 21.28
C LYS A 594 14.25 9.62 20.70
N THR A 595 14.41 8.76 19.71
CA THR A 595 13.33 7.97 19.13
C THR A 595 12.82 6.90 20.11
N LYS A 596 11.72 6.23 19.79
CA LYS A 596 11.18 5.11 20.60
C LYS A 596 12.23 4.00 20.86
N SER A 597 13.22 3.85 19.97
CA SER A 597 14.35 2.90 20.12
C SER A 597 15.51 3.42 20.97
N GLY A 598 15.39 4.58 21.60
CA GLY A 598 16.42 5.18 22.44
C GLY A 598 17.58 5.86 21.70
N GLN A 599 17.53 5.95 20.36
CA GLN A 599 18.53 6.60 19.51
C GLN A 599 18.13 8.04 19.22
N TYR A 600 19.11 8.91 19.01
CA TYR A 600 18.85 10.26 18.51
C TYR A 600 18.33 10.23 17.08
N SER A 601 17.33 11.06 16.76
CA SER A 601 16.89 11.22 15.39
C SER A 601 17.92 12.01 14.58
N THR A 602 18.39 11.42 13.49
CA THR A 602 19.29 12.06 12.51
C THR A 602 18.65 12.12 11.13
N SER A 603 17.30 12.26 11.09
CA SER A 603 16.57 12.46 9.83
C SER A 603 17.05 13.73 9.13
N GLU A 604 16.88 13.78 7.82
CA GLU A 604 17.28 14.94 7.00
C GLU A 604 16.65 16.23 7.53
N GLU A 605 15.37 16.20 7.89
CA GLU A 605 14.63 17.33 8.48
C GLU A 605 15.29 17.86 9.77
N VAL A 606 15.70 16.96 10.68
CA VAL A 606 16.37 17.31 11.92
C VAL A 606 17.74 17.93 11.64
N LEU A 607 18.49 17.34 10.72
CA LEU A 607 19.83 17.82 10.39
C LEU A 607 19.78 19.18 9.63
N VAL A 608 18.85 19.36 8.69
CA VAL A 608 18.67 20.65 7.98
C VAL A 608 18.39 21.77 8.97
N ARG A 609 17.50 21.55 9.95
CA ARG A 609 17.22 22.53 11.00
C ARG A 609 18.44 22.88 11.85
N LEU A 610 19.39 21.94 11.99
CA LEU A 610 20.59 22.13 12.80
C LEU A 610 21.82 22.56 12.00
N SER A 611 21.72 22.66 10.69
CA SER A 611 22.86 22.94 9.80
C SER A 611 23.55 24.28 10.09
N HIS A 612 22.81 25.27 10.59
CA HIS A 612 23.34 26.58 11.00
C HIS A 612 24.05 26.58 12.37
N LYS A 613 23.84 25.52 13.20
CA LYS A 613 24.42 25.47 14.54
C LYS A 613 25.86 24.97 14.57
N HIS A 614 26.23 24.10 13.65
CA HIS A 614 27.58 23.54 13.59
C HIS A 614 27.93 23.05 12.17
N GLU A 615 29.12 23.35 11.70
CA GLU A 615 29.61 23.04 10.34
C GLU A 615 29.53 21.54 10.00
N ILE A 616 29.80 20.67 10.97
CA ILE A 616 29.75 19.21 10.80
C ILE A 616 28.39 18.72 10.26
N VAL A 617 27.28 19.35 10.65
CA VAL A 617 25.94 18.96 10.24
C VAL A 617 25.72 19.15 8.73
N GLY A 618 26.15 20.30 8.21
CA GLY A 618 26.10 20.58 6.77
C GLY A 618 26.96 19.60 5.97
N LYS A 619 28.14 19.24 6.48
CA LYS A 619 29.04 18.28 5.83
C LYS A 619 28.48 16.85 5.85
N ILE A 620 27.84 16.44 6.94
CA ILE A 620 27.15 15.14 7.01
C ILE A 620 25.98 15.09 6.03
N LEU A 621 25.19 16.16 5.90
CA LEU A 621 24.12 16.25 4.91
C LEU A 621 24.68 16.15 3.49
N ALA A 622 25.74 16.88 3.16
CA ALA A 622 26.39 16.83 1.84
C ALA A 622 26.94 15.41 1.54
N HIS A 623 27.61 14.78 2.50
CA HIS A 623 28.13 13.42 2.36
C HIS A 623 26.99 12.41 2.10
N ARG A 624 25.91 12.47 2.88
CA ARG A 624 24.76 11.59 2.70
C ARG A 624 24.06 11.80 1.36
N GLY A 625 23.97 13.07 0.91
CA GLY A 625 23.44 13.41 -0.41
C GLY A 625 24.24 12.78 -1.54
N LEU A 626 25.56 12.98 -1.55
CA LEU A 626 26.45 12.37 -2.55
C LEU A 626 26.41 10.85 -2.51
N LYS A 627 26.43 10.25 -1.31
CA LYS A 627 26.34 8.77 -1.17
C LYS A 627 25.05 8.20 -1.74
N LYS A 628 23.93 8.88 -1.50
CA LYS A 628 22.62 8.49 -2.07
C LYS A 628 22.63 8.59 -3.59
N LEU A 629 23.16 9.68 -4.16
CA LEU A 629 23.26 9.87 -5.60
C LEU A 629 24.14 8.80 -6.26
N LEU A 630 25.30 8.53 -5.68
CA LEU A 630 26.22 7.49 -6.14
C LEU A 630 25.54 6.11 -6.16
N SER A 631 25.02 5.66 -5.01
CA SER A 631 24.50 4.30 -4.88
C SER A 631 23.18 4.07 -5.63
N THR A 632 22.31 5.11 -5.70
CA THR A 632 20.97 4.96 -6.27
C THR A 632 20.95 5.14 -7.79
N TYR A 633 21.80 6.04 -8.31
CA TYR A 633 21.78 6.39 -9.72
C TYR A 633 23.10 6.11 -10.43
N VAL A 634 24.21 6.72 -9.98
CA VAL A 634 25.47 6.73 -10.74
C VAL A 634 26.05 5.33 -10.92
N GLU A 635 26.06 4.51 -9.86
CA GLU A 635 26.59 3.14 -9.88
C GLU A 635 25.53 2.08 -10.25
N ALA A 636 24.24 2.39 -10.05
CA ALA A 636 23.16 1.45 -10.27
C ALA A 636 22.65 1.46 -11.72
N LEU A 637 22.44 2.64 -12.31
CA LEU A 637 21.82 2.76 -13.63
C LEU A 637 22.62 2.06 -14.75
N PRO A 638 23.96 2.13 -14.81
CA PRO A 638 24.72 1.41 -15.83
C PRO A 638 24.49 -0.11 -15.83
N LYS A 639 24.25 -0.69 -14.66
CA LYS A 639 24.01 -2.14 -14.49
C LYS A 639 22.63 -2.58 -14.96
N LEU A 640 21.71 -1.62 -15.11
CA LEU A 640 20.33 -1.86 -15.55
C LEU A 640 20.13 -1.66 -17.04
N VAL A 641 21.15 -1.17 -17.76
CA VAL A 641 21.09 -1.09 -19.24
C VAL A 641 20.91 -2.50 -19.81
N ASN A 642 19.87 -2.67 -20.61
CA ASN A 642 19.61 -3.96 -21.26
C ASN A 642 20.67 -4.23 -22.34
N PRO A 643 21.43 -5.34 -22.28
CA PRO A 643 22.51 -5.61 -23.23
C PRO A 643 22.02 -5.90 -24.66
N GLN A 644 20.75 -6.25 -24.83
CA GLN A 644 20.18 -6.54 -26.16
C GLN A 644 19.74 -5.27 -26.88
N THR A 645 19.18 -4.29 -26.15
CA THR A 645 18.68 -3.04 -26.73
C THR A 645 19.69 -1.88 -26.61
N GLY A 646 20.63 -1.95 -25.67
CA GLY A 646 21.54 -0.85 -25.33
C GLY A 646 20.86 0.27 -24.53
N HIS A 647 19.61 0.12 -24.15
CA HIS A 647 18.81 1.13 -23.49
C HIS A 647 18.50 0.77 -22.05
N LEU A 648 18.18 1.80 -21.27
CA LEU A 648 17.58 1.68 -19.94
C LEU A 648 16.08 1.69 -20.10
N HIS A 649 15.40 0.65 -19.60
CA HIS A 649 13.96 0.52 -19.64
C HIS A 649 13.38 0.66 -18.23
N THR A 650 12.41 1.55 -18.07
CA THR A 650 11.59 1.68 -16.86
C THR A 650 10.20 1.14 -17.14
N THR A 651 9.45 0.83 -16.10
CA THR A 651 8.02 0.51 -16.17
C THR A 651 7.21 1.70 -15.67
N PHE A 652 6.28 2.20 -16.46
CA PHE A 652 5.31 3.23 -16.09
C PHE A 652 4.03 2.60 -15.57
N ASN A 653 3.73 2.78 -14.29
CA ASN A 653 2.54 2.19 -13.68
C ASN A 653 1.40 3.20 -13.64
N GLN A 654 0.23 2.81 -14.16
CA GLN A 654 -0.99 3.61 -14.14
C GLN A 654 -1.79 3.43 -12.85
N ALA A 655 -1.77 2.24 -12.25
CA ALA A 655 -2.64 1.81 -11.15
C ALA A 655 -1.93 1.77 -9.78
N VAL A 656 -1.05 2.73 -9.48
CA VAL A 656 -0.29 2.76 -8.22
C VAL A 656 -0.60 3.99 -7.38
N THR A 657 -0.79 5.15 -8.00
CA THR A 657 -1.04 6.39 -7.27
C THR A 657 -2.54 6.70 -7.20
N SER A 658 -3.05 7.08 -6.05
CA SER A 658 -4.46 7.47 -5.91
C SER A 658 -4.81 8.79 -6.61
N THR A 659 -3.80 9.61 -6.97
CA THR A 659 -3.98 10.90 -7.63
C THR A 659 -4.14 10.82 -9.15
N GLY A 660 -3.98 9.65 -9.77
CA GLY A 660 -3.94 9.52 -11.23
C GLY A 660 -2.57 9.75 -11.87
N ARG A 661 -1.56 10.19 -11.11
CA ARG A 661 -0.19 10.34 -11.63
C ARG A 661 0.39 8.98 -12.00
N LEU A 662 1.21 8.96 -13.05
CA LEU A 662 2.05 7.80 -13.34
C LEU A 662 3.13 7.64 -12.27
N SER A 663 3.52 6.42 -11.98
CA SER A 663 4.74 6.13 -11.24
C SER A 663 5.71 5.34 -12.12
N SER A 664 7.00 5.48 -11.85
CA SER A 664 8.06 4.79 -12.56
C SER A 664 8.75 3.80 -11.63
N SER A 665 9.03 2.59 -12.11
CA SER A 665 9.70 1.55 -11.34
C SER A 665 10.65 0.72 -12.20
N ASN A 666 11.63 0.11 -11.57
CA ASN A 666 12.62 -0.79 -12.16
C ASN A 666 13.40 -0.22 -13.38
N PRO A 667 14.10 0.93 -13.26
CA PRO A 667 14.27 1.82 -12.10
C PRO A 667 13.25 2.96 -12.04
N ASN A 668 13.12 3.63 -10.88
CA ASN A 668 12.31 4.84 -10.77
C ASN A 668 13.09 6.04 -11.32
N LEU A 669 12.76 6.48 -12.53
CA LEU A 669 13.38 7.61 -13.22
C LEU A 669 12.72 8.96 -12.89
N GLN A 670 11.54 8.97 -12.29
CA GLN A 670 10.85 10.19 -11.88
C GLN A 670 11.43 10.84 -10.62
N ASN A 671 12.27 10.12 -9.88
CA ASN A 671 12.92 10.61 -8.66
C ASN A 671 14.34 11.11 -8.86
N ILE A 672 14.83 11.23 -10.11
CA ILE A 672 16.12 11.83 -10.43
C ILE A 672 16.08 13.30 -10.01
N PRO A 673 16.98 13.78 -9.13
CA PRO A 673 16.86 15.10 -8.55
C PRO A 673 16.91 16.23 -9.59
N VAL A 674 15.99 17.19 -9.43
CA VAL A 674 15.92 18.42 -10.22
C VAL A 674 16.66 19.58 -9.50
N ARG A 675 16.70 19.49 -8.15
CA ARG A 675 17.27 20.54 -7.29
C ARG A 675 18.69 20.17 -6.86
N GLY A 676 19.54 21.18 -6.77
CA GLY A 676 20.97 21.01 -6.44
C GLY A 676 21.83 20.68 -7.67
N GLU A 677 23.04 21.20 -7.68
CA GLU A 677 23.99 21.02 -8.81
C GLU A 677 24.29 19.53 -9.03
N ASP A 678 24.63 18.82 -7.95
CA ASP A 678 24.99 17.40 -8.01
C ASP A 678 23.90 16.49 -8.59
N GLY A 679 22.63 16.75 -8.22
CA GLY A 679 21.49 16.00 -8.76
C GLY A 679 21.25 16.26 -10.23
N ARG A 680 21.44 17.50 -10.65
CA ARG A 680 21.29 17.94 -12.06
C ARG A 680 22.37 17.35 -12.97
N GLU A 681 23.58 17.17 -12.46
CA GLU A 681 24.70 16.57 -13.23
C GLU A 681 24.35 15.16 -13.76
N ILE A 682 23.61 14.37 -12.97
CA ILE A 682 23.17 13.02 -13.39
C ILE A 682 22.33 13.07 -14.67
N ARG A 683 21.59 14.15 -14.91
CA ARG A 683 20.78 14.32 -16.12
C ARG A 683 21.60 14.43 -17.41
N LYS A 684 22.88 14.76 -17.33
CA LYS A 684 23.82 14.76 -18.48
C LYS A 684 23.97 13.37 -19.08
N ALA A 685 23.83 12.34 -18.27
CA ALA A 685 23.95 10.96 -18.73
C ALA A 685 22.76 10.45 -19.54
N PHE A 686 21.62 11.14 -19.50
CA PHE A 686 20.45 10.77 -20.30
C PHE A 686 20.53 11.46 -21.66
N ILE A 687 20.78 10.67 -22.71
CA ILE A 687 21.02 11.13 -24.07
C ILE A 687 19.96 10.58 -25.04
N PRO A 688 19.74 11.21 -26.20
CA PRO A 688 18.87 10.70 -27.23
C PRO A 688 19.52 9.52 -27.98
N GLU A 689 18.80 8.92 -28.92
CA GLU A 689 19.35 7.97 -29.88
C GLU A 689 20.52 8.60 -30.66
N ALA A 690 21.44 7.75 -31.14
CA ALA A 690 22.60 8.22 -31.88
C ALA A 690 22.20 9.03 -33.12
N GLY A 691 22.60 10.29 -33.16
CA GLY A 691 22.27 11.23 -34.22
C GLY A 691 20.99 12.02 -34.03
N ASP A 692 20.20 11.74 -32.98
CA ASP A 692 19.00 12.50 -32.61
C ASP A 692 19.33 13.68 -31.70
N VAL A 693 18.31 14.52 -31.48
CA VAL A 693 18.31 15.64 -30.53
C VAL A 693 17.46 15.25 -29.35
N PHE A 694 17.93 15.50 -28.13
CA PHE A 694 17.09 15.42 -26.94
C PHE A 694 16.17 16.63 -26.89
N PHE A 695 14.88 16.39 -26.76
CA PHE A 695 13.86 17.43 -26.68
C PHE A 695 13.05 17.24 -25.40
N SER A 696 12.93 18.30 -24.60
CA SER A 696 12.09 18.35 -23.41
C SER A 696 10.96 19.35 -23.61
N ALA A 697 9.77 18.99 -23.18
CA ALA A 697 8.61 19.88 -23.10
C ALA A 697 7.95 19.75 -21.72
N ASP A 698 7.84 20.86 -20.99
CA ASP A 698 7.33 20.92 -19.63
C ASP A 698 6.16 21.91 -19.51
N TYR A 699 5.12 21.54 -18.76
CA TYR A 699 4.02 22.47 -18.54
C TYR A 699 4.42 23.61 -17.61
N SER A 700 4.25 24.83 -18.09
CA SER A 700 4.50 26.03 -17.30
C SER A 700 3.44 26.21 -16.22
N GLN A 701 3.78 25.94 -14.97
CA GLN A 701 2.97 26.21 -13.77
C GLN A 701 1.54 25.61 -13.82
N ILE A 702 1.41 24.39 -14.32
CA ILE A 702 0.12 23.75 -14.59
C ILE A 702 -0.81 23.74 -13.36
N GLU A 703 -0.29 23.47 -12.17
CA GLU A 703 -1.12 23.39 -10.95
C GLU A 703 -1.70 24.75 -10.56
N LEU A 704 -0.95 25.86 -10.78
CA LEU A 704 -1.47 27.24 -10.56
C LEU A 704 -2.52 27.63 -11.60
N ARG A 705 -2.35 27.21 -12.85
CA ARG A 705 -3.33 27.43 -13.92
C ARG A 705 -4.62 26.66 -13.66
N ILE A 706 -4.51 25.40 -13.18
CA ILE A 706 -5.66 24.60 -12.76
C ILE A 706 -6.35 25.24 -11.56
N MET A 707 -5.60 25.73 -10.56
CA MET A 707 -6.18 26.46 -9.44
C MET A 707 -6.95 27.70 -9.91
N ALA A 708 -6.40 28.49 -10.82
CA ALA A 708 -7.12 29.65 -11.41
C ALA A 708 -8.42 29.23 -12.07
N HIS A 709 -8.40 28.13 -12.84
CA HIS A 709 -9.59 27.61 -13.51
C HIS A 709 -10.66 27.09 -12.54
N LEU A 710 -10.27 26.28 -11.55
CA LEU A 710 -11.18 25.65 -10.59
C LEU A 710 -11.75 26.65 -9.59
N SER A 711 -10.95 27.59 -9.09
CA SER A 711 -11.38 28.65 -8.18
C SER A 711 -12.20 29.74 -8.86
N LYS A 712 -12.00 29.92 -10.18
CA LYS A 712 -12.55 31.05 -10.96
C LYS A 712 -12.16 32.42 -10.39
N ASP A 713 -10.95 32.49 -9.77
CA ASP A 713 -10.48 33.75 -9.23
C ASP A 713 -10.13 34.74 -10.37
N PRO A 714 -10.76 35.92 -10.44
CA PRO A 714 -10.60 36.84 -11.56
C PRO A 714 -9.16 37.38 -11.65
N HIS A 715 -8.49 37.56 -10.52
CA HIS A 715 -7.12 38.13 -10.50
C HIS A 715 -6.08 37.12 -10.97
N LEU A 716 -6.24 35.83 -10.62
CA LEU A 716 -5.39 34.78 -11.16
C LEU A 716 -5.62 34.59 -12.66
N ILE A 717 -6.88 34.55 -13.09
CA ILE A 717 -7.25 34.41 -14.51
C ILE A 717 -6.68 35.57 -15.31
N GLU A 718 -6.83 36.80 -14.84
CA GLU A 718 -6.31 38.00 -15.50
C GLU A 718 -4.79 37.95 -15.68
N ALA A 719 -4.04 37.60 -14.61
CA ALA A 719 -2.59 37.55 -14.66
C ALA A 719 -2.09 36.52 -15.69
N PHE A 720 -2.70 35.30 -15.71
CA PHE A 720 -2.35 34.29 -16.70
C PHE A 720 -2.72 34.68 -18.15
N ASN A 721 -3.88 35.28 -18.35
CA ASN A 721 -4.30 35.71 -19.69
C ASN A 721 -3.50 36.88 -20.25
N LYS A 722 -2.88 37.71 -19.39
CA LYS A 722 -1.94 38.77 -19.78
C LYS A 722 -0.50 38.26 -19.94
N GLY A 723 -0.21 37.00 -19.66
CA GLY A 723 1.15 36.46 -19.69
C GLY A 723 2.08 37.05 -18.62
N GLU A 724 1.52 37.56 -17.50
CA GLU A 724 2.31 38.10 -16.40
C GLU A 724 3.02 37.00 -15.61
N ASP A 725 4.21 37.29 -15.08
CA ASP A 725 4.84 36.40 -14.09
C ASP A 725 3.97 36.30 -12.85
N ILE A 726 3.29 35.16 -12.68
CA ILE A 726 2.31 34.97 -11.61
C ILE A 726 2.88 35.18 -10.21
N HIS A 727 4.17 34.90 -10.00
CA HIS A 727 4.81 35.11 -8.71
C HIS A 727 5.11 36.57 -8.46
N ALA A 728 5.49 37.31 -9.51
CA ALA A 728 5.68 38.76 -9.44
C ALA A 728 4.32 39.47 -9.29
N ALA A 729 3.31 39.05 -10.05
CA ALA A 729 1.94 39.58 -9.95
C ALA A 729 1.34 39.34 -8.55
N THR A 730 1.54 38.16 -7.98
CA THR A 730 1.13 37.86 -6.59
C THR A 730 1.88 38.74 -5.59
N ALA A 731 3.21 38.91 -5.74
CA ALA A 731 4.01 39.79 -4.88
C ALA A 731 3.55 41.24 -4.95
N ALA A 732 3.36 41.79 -6.16
CA ALA A 732 2.86 43.14 -6.36
C ALA A 732 1.57 43.39 -5.59
N ARG A 733 0.62 42.47 -5.66
CA ARG A 733 -0.69 42.57 -4.99
C ARG A 733 -0.62 42.38 -3.48
N ILE A 734 0.15 41.37 -2.99
CA ILE A 734 0.30 41.13 -1.56
C ILE A 734 1.01 42.27 -0.85
N PHE A 735 2.10 42.80 -1.46
CA PHE A 735 2.89 43.88 -0.90
C PHE A 735 2.41 45.27 -1.32
N LYS A 736 1.35 45.38 -2.13
CA LYS A 736 0.71 46.63 -2.62
C LYS A 736 1.73 47.54 -3.31
N LYS A 737 2.45 46.99 -4.29
CA LYS A 737 3.48 47.67 -5.10
C LYS A 737 3.14 47.50 -6.59
N ASP A 738 3.73 48.35 -7.42
CA ASP A 738 3.68 48.13 -8.86
C ASP A 738 4.55 46.92 -9.25
N LEU A 739 4.18 46.22 -10.32
CA LEU A 739 4.84 45.00 -10.80
C LEU A 739 6.36 45.24 -11.04
N SER A 740 6.72 46.42 -11.53
CA SER A 740 8.10 46.84 -11.77
C SER A 740 8.92 47.08 -10.50
N GLU A 741 8.28 47.27 -9.36
CA GLU A 741 8.92 47.54 -8.07
C GLU A 741 9.11 46.28 -7.22
N VAL A 742 8.64 45.13 -7.69
CA VAL A 742 8.74 43.87 -6.97
C VAL A 742 10.20 43.40 -6.92
N SER A 743 10.76 43.30 -5.73
CA SER A 743 12.11 42.79 -5.52
C SER A 743 12.17 41.25 -5.75
N ARG A 744 13.39 40.76 -6.02
CA ARG A 744 13.64 39.30 -6.15
C ARG A 744 13.25 38.52 -4.90
N ASP A 745 13.43 39.08 -3.71
CA ASP A 745 13.06 38.47 -2.44
C ASP A 745 11.52 38.39 -2.27
N GLU A 746 10.82 39.48 -2.57
CA GLU A 746 9.36 39.48 -2.55
C GLU A 746 8.75 38.50 -3.55
N ARG A 747 9.31 38.42 -4.76
CA ARG A 747 8.91 37.38 -5.74
C ARG A 747 9.17 35.97 -5.24
N ARG A 748 10.33 35.74 -4.58
CA ARG A 748 10.65 34.43 -3.96
C ARG A 748 9.68 34.10 -2.84
N LYS A 749 9.35 35.05 -1.97
CA LYS A 749 8.36 34.91 -0.92
C LYS A 749 6.98 34.58 -1.50
N ALA A 750 6.55 35.30 -2.51
CA ALA A 750 5.28 35.02 -3.20
C ALA A 750 5.27 33.65 -3.89
N LYS A 751 6.37 33.21 -4.49
CA LYS A 751 6.49 31.86 -5.05
C LYS A 751 6.28 30.79 -3.98
N THR A 752 6.91 30.95 -2.82
CA THR A 752 6.76 30.02 -1.69
C THR A 752 5.34 30.04 -1.14
N ALA A 753 4.70 31.23 -1.08
CA ALA A 753 3.32 31.38 -0.67
C ALA A 753 2.35 30.71 -1.66
N ASN A 754 2.48 30.99 -2.97
CA ASN A 754 1.64 30.43 -4.02
C ASN A 754 1.56 28.89 -3.94
N PHE A 755 2.72 28.23 -3.89
CA PHE A 755 2.74 26.76 -3.77
C PHE A 755 2.37 26.29 -2.37
N GLY A 756 2.89 26.93 -1.32
CA GLY A 756 2.62 26.50 0.06
C GLY A 756 1.15 26.58 0.43
N ILE A 757 0.48 27.67 0.08
CA ILE A 757 -0.95 27.90 0.42
C ILE A 757 -1.85 26.92 -0.34
N ILE A 758 -1.59 26.69 -1.62
CA ILE A 758 -2.33 25.70 -2.42
C ILE A 758 -2.21 24.32 -1.79
N TYR A 759 -1.04 23.95 -1.26
CA TYR A 759 -0.85 22.70 -0.56
C TYR A 759 -1.29 22.71 0.92
N GLY A 760 -1.99 23.76 1.35
CA GLY A 760 -2.54 23.86 2.70
C GLY A 760 -1.49 24.00 3.79
N ILE A 761 -0.40 24.72 3.52
CA ILE A 761 0.65 24.97 4.51
C ILE A 761 0.10 25.79 5.68
N SER A 762 0.43 25.39 6.90
CA SER A 762 0.11 26.19 8.09
C SER A 762 1.03 27.42 8.21
N ALA A 763 0.62 28.45 8.96
CA ALA A 763 1.47 29.60 9.28
C ALA A 763 2.80 29.18 9.94
N PHE A 764 2.80 28.08 10.70
CA PHE A 764 4.02 27.50 11.26
C PHE A 764 4.95 26.95 10.17
N GLY A 765 4.43 26.10 9.28
CA GLY A 765 5.22 25.52 8.19
C GLY A 765 5.73 26.58 7.18
N LEU A 766 4.92 27.62 6.93
CA LEU A 766 5.35 28.73 6.06
C LEU A 766 6.46 29.57 6.71
N ALA A 767 6.36 29.85 8.02
CA ALA A 767 7.37 30.54 8.79
C ALA A 767 8.73 29.81 8.76
N GLU A 768 8.73 28.49 8.95
CA GLU A 768 9.94 27.67 8.87
C GLU A 768 10.58 27.68 7.46
N ARG A 769 9.74 27.57 6.39
CA ARG A 769 10.24 27.55 5.01
C ARG A 769 10.82 28.89 4.53
N MET A 770 10.32 29.98 5.07
CA MET A 770 10.71 31.32 4.63
C MET A 770 11.69 31.99 5.59
N ASP A 771 11.98 31.35 6.73
CA ASP A 771 12.79 31.88 7.81
C ASP A 771 12.27 33.25 8.30
N VAL A 772 10.96 33.30 8.55
CA VAL A 772 10.25 34.50 9.05
C VAL A 772 9.49 34.19 10.34
N SER A 773 9.02 35.25 11.03
CA SER A 773 8.18 35.07 12.21
C SER A 773 6.83 34.45 11.87
N ARG A 774 6.22 33.74 12.86
CA ARG A 774 4.86 33.15 12.68
C ARG A 774 3.81 34.23 12.41
N THR A 775 3.98 35.42 12.96
CA THR A 775 3.10 36.56 12.73
C THR A 775 3.17 37.01 11.28
N GLU A 776 4.38 37.22 10.75
CA GLU A 776 4.62 37.60 9.35
C GLU A 776 4.09 36.52 8.38
N ALA A 777 4.30 35.24 8.69
CA ALA A 777 3.76 34.16 7.85
C ALA A 777 2.22 34.15 7.86
N ARG A 778 1.59 34.47 9.00
CA ARG A 778 0.12 34.57 9.10
C ARG A 778 -0.39 35.76 8.30
N GLU A 779 0.21 36.93 8.46
CA GLU A 779 -0.15 38.13 7.69
C GLU A 779 -0.03 37.87 6.18
N LEU A 780 1.00 37.15 5.75
CA LEU A 780 1.20 36.81 4.36
C LEU A 780 0.09 35.88 3.82
N ILE A 781 -0.36 34.90 4.61
CA ILE A 781 -1.49 34.02 4.28
C ILE A 781 -2.80 34.83 4.22
N ASP A 782 -3.03 35.71 5.19
CA ASP A 782 -4.25 36.53 5.25
C ASP A 782 -4.30 37.53 4.07
N ASN A 783 -3.17 38.14 3.73
CA ASN A 783 -3.04 39.02 2.55
C ASN A 783 -3.25 38.24 1.24
N TYR A 784 -2.74 37.01 1.15
CA TYR A 784 -2.94 36.14 0.00
C TYR A 784 -4.43 35.86 -0.23
N PHE A 785 -5.16 35.45 0.80
CA PHE A 785 -6.60 35.17 0.68
C PHE A 785 -7.46 36.43 0.51
N SER A 786 -7.00 37.56 1.01
CA SER A 786 -7.64 38.87 0.73
C SER A 786 -7.44 39.28 -0.75
N THR A 787 -6.32 38.91 -1.34
CA THR A 787 -6.02 39.15 -2.76
C THR A 787 -6.77 38.18 -3.67
N TYR A 788 -6.86 36.91 -3.26
CA TYR A 788 -7.47 35.82 -4.02
C TYR A 788 -8.65 35.18 -3.26
N PRO A 789 -9.74 35.89 -3.03
CA PRO A 789 -10.84 35.40 -2.18
C PRO A 789 -11.54 34.15 -2.74
N LYS A 790 -11.56 33.99 -4.06
CA LYS A 790 -12.15 32.83 -4.71
C LYS A 790 -11.31 31.56 -4.54
N VAL A 791 -9.99 31.68 -4.32
CA VAL A 791 -9.12 30.56 -3.98
C VAL A 791 -9.52 30.00 -2.60
N LYS A 792 -9.74 30.89 -1.61
CA LYS A 792 -10.20 30.45 -0.29
C LYS A 792 -11.57 29.78 -0.35
N GLU A 793 -12.52 30.38 -1.07
CA GLU A 793 -13.87 29.84 -1.28
C GLU A 793 -13.81 28.43 -1.92
N TYR A 794 -12.94 28.24 -2.91
CA TYR A 794 -12.70 26.94 -3.53
C TYR A 794 -12.17 25.92 -2.52
N MET A 795 -11.16 26.27 -1.73
CA MET A 795 -10.57 25.39 -0.71
C MET A 795 -11.62 24.98 0.33
N ASP A 796 -12.35 25.93 0.90
CA ASP A 796 -13.38 25.67 1.90
C ASP A 796 -14.52 24.80 1.32
N SER A 797 -14.96 25.08 0.09
CA SER A 797 -16.00 24.30 -0.59
C SER A 797 -15.55 22.88 -0.94
N SER A 798 -14.27 22.69 -1.28
CA SER A 798 -13.70 21.37 -1.57
C SER A 798 -13.69 20.48 -0.33
N ILE A 799 -13.30 21.02 0.82
CA ILE A 799 -13.36 20.32 2.12
C ILE A 799 -14.80 19.96 2.48
N GLU A 800 -15.75 20.90 2.30
CA GLU A 800 -17.16 20.66 2.62
C GLU A 800 -17.77 19.58 1.71
N LYS A 801 -17.48 19.62 0.40
CA LYS A 801 -17.90 18.58 -0.56
C LYS A 801 -17.33 17.21 -0.16
N ALA A 802 -16.04 17.16 0.19
CA ALA A 802 -15.38 15.95 0.63
C ALA A 802 -16.04 15.37 1.89
N ARG A 803 -16.36 16.21 2.90
CA ARG A 803 -17.05 15.79 4.12
C ARG A 803 -18.42 15.19 3.87
N ARG A 804 -19.15 15.74 2.88
CA ARG A 804 -20.50 15.28 2.53
C ARG A 804 -20.48 14.01 1.68
N ARG A 805 -19.55 13.92 0.72
CA ARG A 805 -19.51 12.83 -0.28
C ARG A 805 -18.59 11.67 0.11
N GLY A 806 -17.62 11.88 1.00
CA GLY A 806 -16.56 10.92 1.33
C GLY A 806 -15.45 10.83 0.29
N TYR A 807 -15.53 11.60 -0.80
CA TYR A 807 -14.55 11.63 -1.89
C TYR A 807 -14.47 13.01 -2.54
N ILE A 808 -13.39 13.20 -3.31
CA ILE A 808 -13.21 14.37 -4.20
C ILE A 808 -13.04 13.89 -5.65
N GLU A 809 -13.21 14.82 -6.58
CA GLU A 809 -13.16 14.56 -8.03
C GLU A 809 -12.23 15.54 -8.73
N THR A 810 -11.50 15.06 -9.74
CA THR A 810 -10.77 15.91 -10.70
C THR A 810 -11.74 16.58 -11.67
N ALA A 811 -11.24 17.51 -12.52
CA ALA A 811 -12.04 18.10 -13.60
C ALA A 811 -12.59 17.08 -14.60
N PHE A 812 -11.99 15.89 -14.67
CA PHE A 812 -12.42 14.78 -15.53
C PHE A 812 -13.31 13.76 -14.81
N GLY A 813 -13.60 13.96 -13.50
CA GLY A 813 -14.44 13.06 -12.72
C GLY A 813 -13.68 11.88 -12.06
N ARG A 814 -12.34 11.87 -12.10
CA ARG A 814 -11.53 10.87 -11.35
C ARG A 814 -11.76 11.06 -9.87
N ARG A 815 -12.10 9.99 -9.16
CA ARG A 815 -12.40 10.02 -7.73
C ARG A 815 -11.20 9.61 -6.89
N GLN A 816 -11.07 10.29 -5.75
CA GLN A 816 -10.22 9.84 -4.64
C GLN A 816 -11.04 9.86 -3.35
N TYR A 817 -11.06 8.72 -2.64
CA TYR A 817 -11.84 8.55 -1.43
C TYR A 817 -11.08 9.04 -0.21
N LEU A 818 -11.78 9.69 0.72
CA LEU A 818 -11.20 10.33 1.91
C LEU A 818 -11.91 9.83 3.17
N ALA A 819 -11.62 8.60 3.58
CA ALA A 819 -12.22 7.97 4.74
C ALA A 819 -12.05 8.79 6.04
N ASP A 820 -10.92 9.49 6.16
CA ASP A 820 -10.52 10.24 7.35
C ASP A 820 -10.98 11.71 7.38
N ILE A 821 -11.75 12.16 6.39
CA ILE A 821 -12.16 13.58 6.26
C ILE A 821 -13.02 14.06 7.44
N ASN A 822 -13.75 13.15 8.07
CA ASN A 822 -14.59 13.40 9.25
C ASN A 822 -13.98 12.86 10.56
N SER A 823 -12.68 12.52 10.58
CA SER A 823 -12.00 12.00 11.76
C SER A 823 -12.06 12.97 12.95
N HIS A 824 -12.31 12.47 14.13
CA HIS A 824 -12.23 13.26 15.37
C HIS A 824 -10.80 13.67 15.72
N ASN A 825 -9.79 12.95 15.23
CA ASN A 825 -8.40 13.32 15.38
C ASN A 825 -8.06 14.51 14.46
N ALA A 826 -7.76 15.67 15.06
CA ALA A 826 -7.47 16.90 14.32
C ALA A 826 -6.26 16.78 13.36
N VAL A 827 -5.26 15.95 13.69
CA VAL A 827 -4.06 15.75 12.84
C VAL A 827 -4.43 14.93 11.60
N VAL A 828 -5.15 13.83 11.79
CA VAL A 828 -5.62 12.93 10.73
C VAL A 828 -6.61 13.68 9.83
N ARG A 829 -7.60 14.35 10.42
CA ARG A 829 -8.56 15.17 9.68
C ARG A 829 -7.87 16.27 8.89
N GLY A 830 -6.91 17.00 9.49
CA GLY A 830 -6.17 18.06 8.81
C GLY A 830 -5.34 17.54 7.64
N TYR A 831 -4.86 16.31 7.69
CA TYR A 831 -4.23 15.67 6.53
C TYR A 831 -5.26 15.41 5.41
N ALA A 832 -6.40 14.82 5.72
CA ALA A 832 -7.46 14.56 4.75
C ALA A 832 -8.02 15.86 4.13
N GLU A 833 -8.15 16.95 4.90
CA GLU A 833 -8.55 18.27 4.43
C GLU A 833 -7.55 18.84 3.41
N ARG A 834 -6.23 18.67 3.65
CA ARG A 834 -5.21 19.06 2.67
C ARG A 834 -5.31 18.23 1.40
N VAL A 835 -5.53 16.93 1.51
CA VAL A 835 -5.74 16.06 0.34
C VAL A 835 -7.00 16.51 -0.43
N ALA A 836 -8.08 16.86 0.26
CA ALA A 836 -9.33 17.32 -0.37
C ALA A 836 -9.14 18.57 -1.26
N VAL A 837 -8.18 19.42 -0.94
CA VAL A 837 -7.86 20.62 -1.74
C VAL A 837 -6.89 20.28 -2.87
N ASN A 838 -5.86 19.48 -2.61
CA ASN A 838 -4.73 19.26 -3.52
C ASN A 838 -5.01 18.21 -4.59
N ALA A 839 -5.70 17.14 -4.22
CA ALA A 839 -5.87 16.02 -5.12
C ALA A 839 -6.69 16.36 -6.39
N PRO A 840 -7.73 17.20 -6.36
CA PRO A 840 -8.37 17.65 -7.58
C PRO A 840 -7.44 18.38 -8.54
N ILE A 841 -6.50 19.17 -8.04
CA ILE A 841 -5.54 19.94 -8.85
C ILE A 841 -4.50 18.98 -9.44
N GLN A 842 -3.87 18.17 -8.59
CA GLN A 842 -2.83 17.24 -9.01
C GLN A 842 -3.37 16.16 -9.96
N GLY A 843 -4.56 15.63 -9.66
CA GLY A 843 -5.20 14.65 -10.52
C GLY A 843 -5.63 15.23 -11.86
N THR A 844 -6.15 16.47 -11.91
CA THR A 844 -6.45 17.14 -13.17
C THR A 844 -5.19 17.37 -14.00
N ALA A 845 -4.06 17.77 -13.38
CA ALA A 845 -2.77 17.87 -14.07
C ALA A 845 -2.32 16.53 -14.66
N ALA A 846 -2.48 15.45 -13.88
CA ALA A 846 -2.16 14.10 -14.34
C ALA A 846 -3.04 13.65 -15.53
N ASP A 847 -4.33 13.97 -15.51
CA ASP A 847 -5.23 13.64 -16.62
C ASP A 847 -4.90 14.47 -17.88
N ILE A 848 -4.53 15.74 -17.73
CA ILE A 848 -4.13 16.63 -18.83
C ILE A 848 -2.87 16.08 -19.53
N ILE A 849 -1.82 15.74 -18.77
CA ILE A 849 -0.58 15.22 -19.40
C ILE A 849 -0.82 13.86 -20.07
N LYS A 850 -1.66 13.00 -19.49
CA LYS A 850 -2.05 11.74 -20.11
C LYS A 850 -2.76 11.95 -21.46
N LEU A 851 -3.68 12.87 -21.53
CA LEU A 851 -4.35 13.26 -22.79
C LEU A 851 -3.36 13.81 -23.80
N ALA A 852 -2.43 14.68 -23.38
CA ALA A 852 -1.37 15.18 -24.24
C ALA A 852 -0.53 14.04 -24.81
N MET A 853 -0.08 13.09 -23.96
CA MET A 853 0.70 11.91 -24.39
C MET A 853 -0.03 11.09 -25.46
N ILE A 854 -1.32 10.83 -25.25
CA ILE A 854 -2.15 10.06 -26.20
C ILE A 854 -2.22 10.78 -27.55
N ARG A 855 -2.53 12.08 -27.56
CA ARG A 855 -2.69 12.88 -28.78
C ARG A 855 -1.35 13.07 -29.50
N ILE A 856 -0.27 13.33 -28.77
CA ILE A 856 1.07 13.44 -29.34
C ILE A 856 1.45 12.15 -30.04
N ASP A 857 1.33 10.99 -29.38
CA ASP A 857 1.66 9.69 -29.99
C ASP A 857 0.84 9.44 -31.25
N GLN A 858 -0.47 9.71 -31.19
CA GLN A 858 -1.35 9.53 -32.36
C GLN A 858 -0.94 10.42 -33.53
N ARG A 859 -0.64 11.71 -33.29
CA ARG A 859 -0.26 12.65 -34.35
C ARG A 859 1.13 12.42 -34.90
N LEU A 860 2.11 12.09 -34.08
CA LEU A 860 3.46 11.74 -34.55
C LEU A 860 3.40 10.52 -35.47
N ARG A 861 2.63 9.50 -35.10
CA ARG A 861 2.44 8.30 -35.92
C ARG A 861 1.66 8.57 -37.19
N ALA A 862 0.59 9.34 -37.16
CA ALA A 862 -0.18 9.74 -38.33
C ALA A 862 0.64 10.58 -39.31
N ALA A 863 1.57 11.40 -38.81
CA ALA A 863 2.52 12.17 -39.61
C ALA A 863 3.69 11.33 -40.14
N GLY A 864 3.81 10.05 -39.79
CA GLY A 864 4.89 9.15 -40.20
C GLY A 864 6.25 9.51 -39.62
N LEU A 865 6.29 10.24 -38.47
CA LEU A 865 7.54 10.65 -37.86
C LEU A 865 8.19 9.50 -37.08
N LYS A 866 9.50 9.48 -37.00
CA LYS A 866 10.33 8.52 -36.26
C LYS A 866 10.60 8.99 -34.83
N THR A 867 10.19 10.21 -34.50
CA THR A 867 10.30 10.81 -33.16
C THR A 867 9.76 9.86 -32.11
N LYS A 868 10.50 9.64 -31.03
CA LYS A 868 10.18 8.71 -29.95
C LYS A 868 9.92 9.49 -28.66
N MET A 869 8.77 9.28 -28.02
CA MET A 869 8.57 9.65 -26.63
C MET A 869 9.31 8.64 -25.75
N ILE A 870 10.16 9.09 -24.83
CA ILE A 870 11.08 8.22 -24.08
C ILE A 870 10.88 8.29 -22.57
N LEU A 871 10.55 9.46 -22.01
CA LEU A 871 10.33 9.63 -20.57
C LEU A 871 9.13 10.56 -20.31
N GLN A 872 8.48 10.31 -19.19
CA GLN A 872 7.52 11.22 -18.55
C GLN A 872 7.94 11.42 -17.08
N VAL A 873 8.15 12.65 -16.66
CA VAL A 873 8.62 13.01 -15.31
C VAL A 873 7.78 14.18 -14.80
N HIS A 874 6.86 13.92 -13.87
CA HIS A 874 5.91 14.90 -13.32
C HIS A 874 5.03 15.54 -14.41
N ASP A 875 5.30 16.76 -14.83
CA ASP A 875 4.63 17.56 -15.87
C ASP A 875 5.49 17.72 -17.16
N GLU A 876 6.61 17.00 -17.24
CA GLU A 876 7.59 17.01 -18.33
C GLU A 876 7.48 15.76 -19.21
N LEU A 877 7.56 15.96 -20.54
CA LEU A 877 7.68 14.91 -21.54
C LEU A 877 9.02 15.03 -22.30
N ASN A 878 9.73 13.92 -22.42
CA ASN A 878 11.02 13.86 -23.07
C ASN A 878 11.00 12.99 -24.32
N PHE A 879 11.69 13.46 -25.36
CA PHE A 879 11.70 12.83 -26.68
C PHE A 879 13.12 12.72 -27.23
N SER A 880 13.29 11.67 -28.09
CA SER A 880 14.42 11.54 -28.99
C SER A 880 13.92 11.88 -30.40
N ILE A 881 14.45 12.94 -31.02
CA ILE A 881 13.93 13.50 -32.25
C ILE A 881 15.04 13.51 -33.32
N PRO A 882 14.83 12.85 -34.48
CA PRO A 882 15.72 13.04 -35.64
C PRO A 882 15.82 14.52 -36.03
N PRO A 883 17.02 15.09 -36.31
CA PRO A 883 17.16 16.52 -36.61
C PRO A 883 16.25 17.01 -37.72
N ALA A 884 16.03 16.16 -38.76
CA ALA A 884 15.17 16.50 -39.89
C ALA A 884 13.68 16.62 -39.52
N GLU A 885 13.25 16.09 -38.36
CA GLU A 885 11.86 16.11 -37.88
C GLU A 885 11.61 17.18 -36.83
N LEU A 886 12.69 17.84 -36.32
CA LEU A 886 12.64 18.68 -35.11
C LEU A 886 11.51 19.72 -35.14
N GLU A 887 11.45 20.54 -36.16
CA GLU A 887 10.45 21.61 -36.24
C GLU A 887 9.01 21.07 -36.32
N ARG A 888 8.83 19.96 -37.08
CA ARG A 888 7.49 19.32 -37.21
C ARG A 888 7.05 18.64 -35.92
N ALA A 889 7.96 17.91 -35.30
CA ALA A 889 7.71 17.22 -34.03
C ALA A 889 7.43 18.23 -32.92
N LYS A 890 8.25 19.30 -32.80
CA LYS A 890 8.07 20.41 -31.85
C LYS A 890 6.69 21.04 -32.01
N ALA A 891 6.29 21.37 -33.24
CA ALA A 891 4.98 21.98 -33.49
C ALA A 891 3.81 21.07 -33.06
N ILE A 892 3.92 19.76 -33.29
CA ILE A 892 2.91 18.77 -32.85
C ILE A 892 2.92 18.67 -31.32
N ILE A 893 4.07 18.50 -30.67
CA ILE A 893 4.19 18.28 -29.24
C ILE A 893 3.63 19.49 -28.47
N VAL A 894 4.10 20.70 -28.79
CA VAL A 894 3.65 21.93 -28.14
C VAL A 894 2.15 22.14 -28.35
N SER A 895 1.66 22.03 -29.60
CA SER A 895 0.23 22.21 -29.92
C SER A 895 -0.67 21.25 -29.15
N GLU A 896 -0.28 19.97 -29.01
CA GLU A 896 -1.11 18.98 -28.30
C GLU A 896 -1.02 19.14 -26.77
N MET A 897 0.11 19.58 -26.23
CA MET A 897 0.20 19.93 -24.80
C MET A 897 -0.68 21.15 -24.49
N GLU A 898 -0.58 22.23 -25.24
CA GLU A 898 -1.32 23.47 -25.00
C GLU A 898 -2.83 23.33 -25.25
N SER A 899 -3.24 22.42 -26.12
CA SER A 899 -4.67 22.16 -26.43
C SER A 899 -5.25 20.93 -25.74
N ALA A 900 -4.49 20.27 -24.83
CA ALA A 900 -4.92 19.02 -24.19
C ALA A 900 -6.24 19.17 -23.41
N TYR A 901 -6.48 20.31 -22.78
CA TYR A 901 -7.69 20.62 -22.05
C TYR A 901 -8.03 22.11 -22.14
N GLN A 902 -9.30 22.43 -22.39
CA GLN A 902 -9.75 23.82 -22.48
C GLN A 902 -10.05 24.38 -21.09
N MET A 903 -9.32 25.39 -20.67
CA MET A 903 -9.48 26.08 -19.41
C MET A 903 -9.80 27.57 -19.58
N SER A 904 -10.13 28.26 -18.47
CA SER A 904 -10.30 29.73 -18.43
C SER A 904 -8.98 30.49 -18.58
N VAL A 905 -7.86 29.80 -18.50
CA VAL A 905 -6.51 30.32 -18.72
C VAL A 905 -5.78 29.43 -19.72
N PRO A 906 -4.84 29.94 -20.53
CA PRO A 906 -4.11 29.13 -21.48
C PRO A 906 -3.25 28.07 -20.76
N LEU A 907 -3.11 26.87 -21.34
CA LEU A 907 -2.00 25.97 -21.04
C LEU A 907 -0.78 26.45 -21.84
N GLU A 908 0.39 26.46 -21.25
CA GLU A 908 1.64 26.80 -21.91
C GLU A 908 2.65 25.69 -21.66
N ALA A 909 3.40 25.34 -22.69
CA ALA A 909 4.45 24.32 -22.66
C ALA A 909 5.80 24.97 -22.97
N ASP A 910 6.69 25.05 -21.98
CA ASP A 910 8.08 25.43 -22.18
C ASP A 910 8.84 24.27 -22.80
N CYS A 911 9.69 24.54 -23.80
CA CYS A 911 10.43 23.47 -24.47
C CYS A 911 11.87 23.87 -24.74
N GLY A 912 12.75 22.88 -24.68
CA GLY A 912 14.17 23.03 -24.97
C GLY A 912 14.74 21.85 -25.75
N THR A 913 15.92 22.07 -26.31
CA THR A 913 16.67 21.06 -27.07
C THR A 913 18.11 21.00 -26.58
N GLY A 914 18.69 19.82 -26.59
CA GLY A 914 20.08 19.64 -26.17
C GLY A 914 20.68 18.33 -26.63
N LYS A 915 21.92 18.09 -26.26
CA LYS A 915 22.59 16.79 -26.46
C LYS A 915 22.22 15.77 -25.39
N ASN A 916 21.65 16.24 -24.31
CA ASN A 916 21.25 15.44 -23.16
C ASN A 916 20.08 16.13 -22.40
N TRP A 917 19.54 15.46 -21.43
CA TRP A 917 18.40 15.95 -20.66
C TRP A 917 18.71 17.28 -19.92
N LEU A 918 19.93 17.45 -19.38
CA LEU A 918 20.27 18.67 -18.65
C LEU A 918 20.29 19.91 -19.55
N GLU A 919 20.78 19.76 -20.79
CA GLU A 919 20.85 20.88 -21.76
C GLU A 919 19.48 21.24 -22.33
N ALA A 920 18.57 20.25 -22.37
CA ALA A 920 17.23 20.43 -22.94
C ALA A 920 16.20 20.98 -21.92
N HIS A 921 16.53 21.03 -20.60
CA HIS A 921 15.58 21.41 -19.54
C HIS A 921 15.80 22.82 -18.99
#